data_6c3955c9a3f880a2eee64d49dfb69be1
#
_entry.id   6c3955c9a3f880a2eee64d49dfb69be1
#
_cell.length_a   1.000
_cell.length_b   1.000
_cell.length_c   1.000
_cell.angle_alpha   90.00
_cell.angle_beta   90.00
_cell.angle_gamma   90.00
#
_symmetry.space_group_name_H-M   'P 1'
#
loop_
_entity.id
_entity.type
_entity.pdbx_description
1 polymer ?
#
loop_
_entity_poly.entity_id
_entity_poly.type
_entity_poly.pdbx_seq_one_letter_code
_entity_poly.pdbx_strand_id
1 'polypeptide(L)'
;MADEPNDTPEGTDAEGTTAFPAAVKRDSIEQVDLQLEMQRSYLDYAMSVIVGRALPEVRDGLKPVHRRVIYAMYDGGYRPDRAFSKCSRVVGDVMGQFHPHGDTAIYDALVRLVQPWSLRYPLALGQGNFGSPGNDGAAAPRYTETKMAPLALEMVRDIDEDTVDFQDNYDGRTQEPAILPARFPNLLVNGSVGIAVGMATNIPPHNLREVAEGAQWSLAHPEASREELLEALMERIKGPDFPTGAQILGVRGIQDAYRTGRGSITMRAVVNVEEIQGRTCLVVTELPYQVNPDNLAIKIAELVKDGRIGGIADIRDETSGRTGQRLVIVLKRDAVAKVVLNNLYKHTSLQENFGANMLAIVDGVPRTLALDGFISAWVAHQIDVIVRRTQFRLRKAEADAHILRGYLKALDALDEVIALIRRSPTVEEARTGLMDLLDVDEVQASAILNLQLRRLAALERQKIQDDADKLEREIADYKDILAKPERQRTIVSDELREITDKFGDDRRTEIMFGFDGDMSVEDLIPEEEMVVTITRGGYVKRTRSDNYRSQHRGGKGVRGAQLRADDVVDHFFVTTTHHWLLFLTDKGRVYRAKTYELQEAGRDAKGQHVANLLAMQPDESISQVLDIRDYEVAQYLVLATRDGLIKKTALTEYDTNRTGGIIAINLRDDDELVSALLVDESDDLLLVSRHGMSLRFTATNDSLRPMGRSTSGVKGMTFREGDTLLSASVADDAGYVFVVTEGGYAKRTGADQYRVQNRGGLGIKVAKLAEARGDLAGALIVGDDDEVLVVLSSGKVVRSAVAEVPAKGRDTMGVVFARFAADDRIIALARNTERNLVAPSDEAVIDAVGDNDAVPAVSPGDVIDAVEPATGADEATADDSSTGEEPINE
;
A
#
# COMPACT_ATOMS: atom_id res chain seq x y z
N MET A 1 34.64 -37.13 77.04
CA MET A 1 34.74 -36.49 78.41
C MET A 1 33.44 -35.71 78.47
N ALA A 2 32.46 -36.38 79.15
CA ALA A 2 32.19 -36.28 80.59
C ALA A 2 31.50 -34.92 80.82
N ASP A 3 30.34 -34.75 81.35
CA ASP A 3 29.51 -35.59 82.26
C ASP A 3 28.10 -34.93 82.33
N GLU A 4 27.09 -35.73 82.45
CA GLU A 4 25.87 -35.42 83.17
C GLU A 4 26.16 -35.28 84.71
N PRO A 5 25.20 -34.82 85.57
CA PRO A 5 23.87 -35.43 85.79
C PRO A 5 22.76 -34.45 86.36
N ASN A 6 21.51 -34.91 86.13
CA ASN A 6 20.45 -35.22 87.16
C ASN A 6 20.10 -34.21 88.26
N ASP A 7 18.83 -33.82 88.33
CA ASP A 7 17.87 -34.20 89.37
C ASP A 7 16.52 -33.54 89.28
N THR A 8 15.48 -34.37 89.30
CA THR A 8 14.09 -34.05 89.67
C THR A 8 13.93 -33.85 91.15
N PRO A 9 12.87 -33.18 91.64
CA PRO A 9 11.72 -33.96 92.11
C PRO A 9 10.31 -33.28 91.96
N GLU A 10 9.36 -34.18 91.99
CA GLU A 10 7.94 -34.22 92.17
C GLU A 10 7.25 -33.12 93.00
N GLY A 11 5.96 -32.92 92.71
CA GLY A 11 4.97 -32.35 93.59
C GLY A 11 3.68 -31.83 92.91
N THR A 12 2.74 -32.73 92.63
CA THR A 12 1.30 -32.75 92.99
C THR A 12 0.39 -31.52 92.62
N ASP A 13 -0.67 -31.90 91.89
CA ASP A 13 -2.10 -31.62 92.00
C ASP A 13 -2.70 -30.25 91.59
N ALA A 14 -3.53 -30.25 90.64
CA ALA A 14 -4.99 -30.21 90.57
C ALA A 14 -5.61 -29.24 89.58
N GLU A 15 -6.56 -29.78 88.78
CA GLU A 15 -7.76 -29.16 88.17
C GLU A 15 -7.66 -28.29 86.92
N GLY A 16 -8.04 -28.90 85.84
CA GLY A 16 -9.18 -28.44 85.03
C GLY A 16 -9.02 -27.17 84.20
N THR A 17 -8.39 -27.29 83.01
CA THR A 17 -8.80 -26.40 81.85
C THR A 17 -8.49 -27.11 80.59
N THR A 18 -9.48 -27.26 79.70
CA THR A 18 -9.44 -27.84 78.42
C THR A 18 -8.43 -27.07 77.51
N ALA A 19 -7.25 -27.64 77.30
CA ALA A 19 -6.28 -27.13 76.36
C ALA A 19 -6.63 -27.63 74.96
N PHE A 20 -6.96 -26.74 74.10
CA PHE A 20 -6.92 -26.95 72.63
C PHE A 20 -5.47 -27.29 72.24
N PRO A 21 -5.25 -28.33 71.45
CA PRO A 21 -3.91 -28.55 70.92
C PRO A 21 -3.66 -27.59 69.81
N ALA A 22 -2.90 -26.58 70.03
CA ALA A 22 -2.29 -25.77 68.97
C ALA A 22 -1.25 -26.62 68.28
N ALA A 23 -1.64 -27.31 67.21
CA ALA A 23 -0.73 -27.84 66.23
C ALA A 23 -0.22 -26.63 65.39
N VAL A 24 0.82 -25.98 65.86
CA VAL A 24 1.68 -25.12 65.03
C VAL A 24 2.31 -26.07 64.01
N LYS A 25 1.74 -26.12 62.82
CA LYS A 25 2.46 -26.62 61.65
C LYS A 25 3.72 -25.74 61.55
N ARG A 26 4.88 -26.33 61.81
CA ARG A 26 6.15 -25.72 61.44
C ARG A 26 6.11 -25.63 59.95
N ASP A 27 5.95 -24.40 59.43
CA ASP A 27 6.19 -24.09 58.02
C ASP A 27 7.61 -24.59 57.72
N SER A 28 7.72 -25.64 56.94
CA SER A 28 9.01 -26.09 56.42
C SER A 28 9.48 -25.03 55.42
N ILE A 29 10.37 -24.17 55.87
CA ILE A 29 11.05 -23.22 55.01
C ILE A 29 12.01 -24.02 54.12
N GLU A 30 11.67 -24.23 52.90
CA GLU A 30 12.53 -24.86 51.88
C GLU A 30 13.43 -23.78 51.25
N GLN A 31 14.73 -24.01 51.23
CA GLN A 31 15.67 -23.11 50.59
C GLN A 31 15.61 -23.32 49.07
N VAL A 32 15.14 -22.32 48.35
CA VAL A 32 15.05 -22.34 46.92
C VAL A 32 16.14 -21.40 46.34
N ASP A 33 16.90 -21.88 45.35
CA ASP A 33 17.83 -21.04 44.61
C ASP A 33 17.04 -20.00 43.81
N LEU A 34 17.25 -18.72 44.12
CA LEU A 34 16.54 -17.60 43.48
C LEU A 34 16.68 -17.64 41.96
N GLN A 35 17.84 -18.01 41.43
CA GLN A 35 18.06 -18.07 40.00
C GLN A 35 17.25 -19.17 39.33
N LEU A 36 17.22 -20.36 39.95
CA LEU A 36 16.41 -21.48 39.45
C LEU A 36 14.92 -21.19 39.53
N GLU A 37 14.45 -20.60 40.61
CA GLU A 37 13.05 -20.25 40.80
C GLU A 37 12.62 -19.16 39.79
N MET A 38 13.43 -18.13 39.61
CA MET A 38 13.17 -17.09 38.61
C MET A 38 13.14 -17.66 37.19
N GLN A 39 14.05 -18.55 36.83
CA GLN A 39 14.05 -19.20 35.50
C GLN A 39 12.80 -20.05 35.31
N ARG A 40 12.41 -20.85 36.31
CA ARG A 40 11.22 -21.70 36.26
C ARG A 40 9.95 -20.86 36.16
N SER A 41 9.78 -19.89 37.06
CA SER A 41 8.61 -19.00 37.05
C SER A 41 8.49 -18.20 35.74
N TYR A 42 9.62 -17.75 35.17
CA TYR A 42 9.60 -17.06 33.88
C TYR A 42 9.22 -17.98 32.73
N LEU A 43 9.71 -19.22 32.72
CA LEU A 43 9.34 -20.21 31.71
C LEU A 43 7.84 -20.56 31.80
N ASP A 44 7.33 -20.79 33.03
CA ASP A 44 5.92 -21.10 33.26
C ASP A 44 5.03 -19.91 32.81
N TYR A 45 5.43 -18.68 33.13
CA TYR A 45 4.75 -17.48 32.68
C TYR A 45 4.79 -17.37 31.15
N ALA A 46 5.95 -17.55 30.53
CA ALA A 46 6.12 -17.49 29.08
C ALA A 46 5.24 -18.53 28.38
N MET A 47 5.23 -19.77 28.84
CA MET A 47 4.38 -20.84 28.31
C MET A 47 2.90 -20.51 28.45
N SER A 48 2.48 -20.03 29.65
CA SER A 48 1.10 -19.59 29.86
C SER A 48 0.66 -18.48 28.91
N VAL A 49 1.52 -17.48 28.64
CA VAL A 49 1.22 -16.40 27.72
C VAL A 49 1.20 -16.86 26.26
N ILE A 50 2.12 -17.75 25.87
CA ILE A 50 2.24 -18.27 24.51
C ILE A 50 1.02 -19.14 24.17
N VAL A 51 0.79 -20.21 24.95
CA VAL A 51 -0.25 -21.22 24.64
C VAL A 51 -1.62 -20.79 25.16
N GLY A 52 -1.68 -20.21 26.38
CA GLY A 52 -2.91 -19.93 27.11
C GLY A 52 -3.53 -18.53 26.85
N ARG A 53 -2.89 -17.65 26.07
CA ARG A 53 -3.38 -16.26 25.94
C ARG A 53 -3.24 -15.63 24.55
N ALA A 54 -2.01 -15.55 24.01
CA ALA A 54 -1.72 -14.62 22.90
C ALA A 54 -1.85 -15.24 21.51
N LEU A 55 -1.53 -16.51 21.35
CA LEU A 55 -1.50 -17.17 20.06
C LEU A 55 -2.80 -17.96 19.78
N PRO A 56 -3.24 -17.99 18.49
CA PRO A 56 -4.40 -18.78 18.08
C PRO A 56 -4.03 -20.25 17.87
N GLU A 57 -4.98 -21.14 18.15
CA GLU A 57 -4.94 -22.55 17.74
C GLU A 57 -5.15 -22.65 16.22
N VAL A 58 -4.35 -23.44 15.51
CA VAL A 58 -4.39 -23.54 14.05
C VAL A 58 -5.72 -24.07 13.51
N ARG A 59 -6.37 -25.00 14.25
CA ARG A 59 -7.57 -25.73 13.81
C ARG A 59 -8.84 -24.89 13.87
N ASP A 60 -9.09 -24.14 14.98
CA ASP A 60 -10.29 -23.31 15.14
C ASP A 60 -10.01 -21.80 14.97
N GLY A 61 -8.73 -21.39 14.91
CA GLY A 61 -8.33 -20.01 14.71
C GLY A 61 -8.56 -19.07 15.88
N LEU A 62 -8.84 -19.60 17.06
CA LEU A 62 -9.24 -18.83 18.20
C LEU A 62 -8.16 -18.80 19.29
N LYS A 63 -8.06 -17.66 19.96
CA LYS A 63 -7.39 -17.58 21.27
C LYS A 63 -8.31 -18.12 22.36
N PRO A 64 -7.79 -18.57 23.51
CA PRO A 64 -8.63 -19.12 24.59
C PRO A 64 -9.78 -18.21 25.00
N VAL A 65 -9.57 -16.88 25.11
CA VAL A 65 -10.64 -15.94 25.47
C VAL A 65 -11.77 -15.92 24.42
N HIS A 66 -11.44 -15.91 23.13
CA HIS A 66 -12.45 -15.90 22.05
C HIS A 66 -13.23 -17.21 22.02
N ARG A 67 -12.55 -18.35 22.20
CA ARG A 67 -13.18 -19.68 22.27
C ARG A 67 -14.17 -19.74 23.42
N ARG A 68 -13.77 -19.28 24.62
CA ARG A 68 -14.63 -19.22 25.81
C ARG A 68 -15.83 -18.28 25.63
N VAL A 69 -15.62 -17.13 24.97
CA VAL A 69 -16.74 -16.21 24.67
C VAL A 69 -17.75 -16.87 23.75
N ILE A 70 -17.31 -17.49 22.65
CA ILE A 70 -18.21 -18.13 21.67
C ILE A 70 -18.93 -19.32 22.30
N TYR A 71 -18.20 -20.16 23.06
CA TYR A 71 -18.81 -21.30 23.74
C TYR A 71 -19.80 -20.87 24.83
N ALA A 72 -19.47 -19.90 25.66
CA ALA A 72 -20.40 -19.36 26.67
C ALA A 72 -21.65 -18.74 26.03
N MET A 73 -21.51 -18.09 24.86
CA MET A 73 -22.68 -17.58 24.13
C MET A 73 -23.54 -18.70 23.58
N TYR A 74 -22.97 -19.82 23.16
CA TYR A 74 -23.70 -20.99 22.70
C TYR A 74 -24.42 -21.67 23.85
N ASP A 75 -23.73 -21.97 24.94
CA ASP A 75 -24.23 -22.66 26.17
C ASP A 75 -25.30 -21.81 26.84
N GLY A 76 -25.08 -20.49 26.98
CA GLY A 76 -26.04 -19.55 27.55
C GLY A 76 -27.24 -19.24 26.64
N GLY A 77 -27.31 -19.82 25.44
CA GLY A 77 -28.40 -19.68 24.49
C GLY A 77 -28.52 -18.31 23.81
N TYR A 78 -27.43 -17.54 23.70
CA TYR A 78 -27.37 -16.23 23.00
C TYR A 78 -27.30 -16.41 21.47
N ARG A 79 -28.20 -17.20 20.91
CA ARG A 79 -28.22 -17.65 19.51
C ARG A 79 -28.77 -16.56 18.55
N PRO A 80 -28.48 -16.62 17.24
CA PRO A 80 -28.93 -15.62 16.26
C PRO A 80 -30.44 -15.46 16.16
N ASP A 81 -31.20 -16.51 16.40
CA ASP A 81 -32.67 -16.57 16.41
C ASP A 81 -33.32 -15.99 17.68
N ARG A 82 -32.50 -15.67 18.69
CA ARG A 82 -32.95 -15.11 19.96
C ARG A 82 -32.80 -13.59 20.03
N ALA A 83 -33.46 -12.98 21.00
CA ALA A 83 -33.31 -11.55 21.28
C ALA A 83 -31.88 -11.22 21.71
N PHE A 84 -31.48 -9.95 21.49
CA PHE A 84 -30.21 -9.43 22.01
C PHE A 84 -30.18 -9.46 23.53
N SER A 85 -29.02 -9.70 24.10
CA SER A 85 -28.76 -9.69 25.54
C SER A 85 -27.70 -8.66 25.88
N LYS A 86 -27.77 -8.07 27.08
CA LYS A 86 -26.74 -7.11 27.52
C LYS A 86 -25.35 -7.76 27.53
N CYS A 87 -24.35 -7.05 26.99
CA CYS A 87 -22.96 -7.53 26.99
C CYS A 87 -22.45 -7.83 28.38
N SER A 88 -22.87 -7.04 29.40
CA SER A 88 -22.52 -7.30 30.82
C SER A 88 -22.96 -8.66 31.31
N ARG A 89 -24.08 -9.21 30.81
CA ARG A 89 -24.52 -10.57 31.16
C ARG A 89 -23.63 -11.62 30.51
N VAL A 90 -23.35 -11.51 29.23
CA VAL A 90 -22.46 -12.43 28.52
C VAL A 90 -21.05 -12.41 29.14
N VAL A 91 -20.52 -11.23 29.43
CA VAL A 91 -19.22 -11.08 30.12
C VAL A 91 -19.23 -11.75 31.50
N GLY A 92 -20.32 -11.59 32.25
CA GLY A 92 -20.50 -12.24 33.58
C GLY A 92 -20.48 -13.75 33.48
N ASP A 93 -21.19 -14.34 32.51
CA ASP A 93 -21.24 -15.79 32.29
C ASP A 93 -19.84 -16.33 31.91
N VAL A 94 -19.13 -15.63 30.98
CA VAL A 94 -17.75 -16.01 30.59
C VAL A 94 -16.79 -15.95 31.77
N MET A 95 -16.84 -14.85 32.54
CA MET A 95 -15.96 -14.64 33.68
C MET A 95 -16.20 -15.67 34.80
N GLY A 96 -17.48 -15.91 35.09
CA GLY A 96 -17.85 -16.79 36.22
C GLY A 96 -17.64 -18.26 35.94
N GLN A 97 -17.77 -18.71 34.69
CA GLN A 97 -17.71 -20.14 34.35
C GLN A 97 -16.40 -20.56 33.69
N PHE A 98 -15.78 -19.73 32.84
CA PHE A 98 -14.72 -20.20 31.95
C PHE A 98 -13.42 -19.38 32.04
N HIS A 99 -13.49 -18.05 32.24
CA HIS A 99 -12.32 -17.19 32.07
C HIS A 99 -12.09 -16.28 33.28
N PRO A 100 -11.24 -16.68 34.25
CA PRO A 100 -11.04 -16.00 35.54
C PRO A 100 -10.12 -14.76 35.36
N HIS A 101 -10.52 -13.81 34.52
CA HIS A 101 -9.80 -12.55 34.27
C HIS A 101 -10.75 -11.35 34.35
N GLY A 102 -10.20 -10.12 34.31
CA GLY A 102 -10.99 -8.90 34.42
C GLY A 102 -12.08 -8.78 33.32
N ASP A 103 -13.24 -8.31 33.74
CA ASP A 103 -14.42 -8.08 32.88
C ASP A 103 -14.13 -7.19 31.68
N THR A 104 -13.29 -6.16 31.82
CA THR A 104 -12.88 -5.27 30.74
C THR A 104 -12.17 -6.03 29.63
N ALA A 105 -11.24 -6.95 29.96
CA ALA A 105 -10.52 -7.71 28.94
C ALA A 105 -11.45 -8.65 28.15
N ILE A 106 -12.43 -9.26 28.85
CA ILE A 106 -13.44 -10.12 28.22
C ILE A 106 -14.37 -9.27 27.33
N TYR A 107 -14.78 -8.09 27.81
CA TYR A 107 -15.61 -7.19 27.03
C TYR A 107 -14.89 -6.68 25.78
N ASP A 108 -13.63 -6.27 25.88
CA ASP A 108 -12.84 -5.84 24.74
C ASP A 108 -12.68 -6.95 23.68
N ALA A 109 -12.52 -8.21 24.12
CA ALA A 109 -12.51 -9.35 23.21
C ALA A 109 -13.87 -9.53 22.51
N LEU A 110 -14.97 -9.45 23.24
CA LEU A 110 -16.34 -9.51 22.70
C LEU A 110 -16.61 -8.35 21.71
N VAL A 111 -16.18 -7.13 22.05
CA VAL A 111 -16.33 -5.95 21.18
C VAL A 111 -15.66 -6.17 19.83
N ARG A 112 -14.43 -6.72 19.83
CA ARG A 112 -13.70 -7.04 18.58
C ARG A 112 -14.42 -8.09 17.73
N LEU A 113 -15.11 -9.07 18.34
CA LEU A 113 -15.90 -10.07 17.60
C LEU A 113 -17.13 -9.46 16.91
N VAL A 114 -17.57 -8.27 17.34
CA VAL A 114 -18.72 -7.54 16.77
C VAL A 114 -18.29 -6.56 15.66
N GLN A 115 -17.07 -6.00 15.75
CA GLN A 115 -16.63 -4.89 14.90
C GLN A 115 -16.35 -5.32 13.46
N PRO A 116 -17.06 -4.77 12.43
CA PRO A 116 -16.88 -5.15 11.02
C PRO A 116 -15.59 -4.63 10.38
N TRP A 117 -14.87 -3.72 11.06
CA TRP A 117 -13.53 -3.24 10.65
C TRP A 117 -12.39 -4.00 11.34
N SER A 118 -12.69 -4.81 12.38
CA SER A 118 -11.72 -5.65 13.08
C SER A 118 -11.65 -7.06 12.53
N LEU A 119 -12.82 -7.67 12.23
CA LEU A 119 -12.93 -9.00 11.64
C LEU A 119 -13.53 -8.92 10.24
N ARG A 120 -12.98 -9.70 9.33
CA ARG A 120 -13.51 -9.80 7.95
C ARG A 120 -14.92 -10.39 7.94
N TYR A 121 -15.18 -11.37 8.83
CA TYR A 121 -16.46 -12.00 9.09
C TYR A 121 -16.73 -11.99 10.59
N PRO A 122 -17.47 -11.01 11.11
CA PRO A 122 -17.79 -10.90 12.53
C PRO A 122 -18.48 -12.17 13.07
N LEU A 123 -18.09 -12.60 14.28
CA LEU A 123 -18.64 -13.77 14.94
C LEU A 123 -19.73 -13.43 15.98
N ALA A 124 -19.90 -12.16 16.30
CA ALA A 124 -20.99 -11.67 17.13
C ALA A 124 -21.71 -10.51 16.45
N LEU A 125 -23.00 -10.38 16.71
CA LEU A 125 -23.83 -9.24 16.33
C LEU A 125 -24.00 -8.32 17.52
N GLY A 126 -23.93 -7.02 17.28
CA GLY A 126 -24.07 -6.00 18.32
C GLY A 126 -25.22 -5.04 18.07
N GLN A 127 -25.82 -4.54 19.15
CA GLN A 127 -26.75 -3.43 19.15
C GLN A 127 -26.31 -2.38 20.16
N GLY A 128 -26.14 -1.15 19.69
CA GLY A 128 -25.59 -0.05 20.46
C GLY A 128 -24.25 0.45 19.91
N ASN A 129 -23.50 1.21 20.69
CA ASN A 129 -22.21 1.77 20.27
C ASN A 129 -21.07 0.82 20.64
N PHE A 130 -20.47 0.19 19.63
CA PHE A 130 -19.27 -0.67 19.76
C PHE A 130 -17.99 0.04 19.31
N GLY A 131 -17.97 1.38 19.32
CA GLY A 131 -16.83 2.19 18.90
C GLY A 131 -16.83 2.54 17.41
N SER A 132 -15.74 3.15 16.98
CA SER A 132 -15.45 3.49 15.59
C SER A 132 -14.07 2.97 15.18
N PRO A 133 -13.70 2.99 13.88
CA PRO A 133 -12.31 2.78 13.47
C PRO A 133 -11.34 3.84 14.02
N GLY A 134 -11.86 5.00 14.45
CA GLY A 134 -11.11 6.09 15.05
C GLY A 134 -10.82 5.89 16.54
N ASN A 135 -10.84 6.99 17.29
CA ASN A 135 -10.52 7.00 18.72
C ASN A 135 -11.73 6.73 19.64
N ASP A 136 -12.94 6.58 19.07
CA ASP A 136 -14.13 6.30 19.87
C ASP A 136 -14.12 4.87 20.37
N GLY A 137 -14.12 4.69 21.67
CA GLY A 137 -14.26 3.39 22.33
C GLY A 137 -15.70 2.90 22.35
N ALA A 138 -15.87 1.61 22.62
CA ALA A 138 -17.19 1.03 22.85
C ALA A 138 -17.84 1.63 24.11
N ALA A 139 -19.18 1.77 24.09
CA ALA A 139 -19.93 2.15 25.28
C ALA A 139 -19.84 1.06 26.36
N ALA A 140 -20.05 1.43 27.62
CA ALA A 140 -19.97 0.47 28.73
C ALA A 140 -20.92 -0.75 28.52
N PRO A 141 -20.53 -1.98 28.95
CA PRO A 141 -21.22 -3.24 28.62
C PRO A 141 -22.67 -3.30 29.12
N ARG A 142 -23.04 -2.42 30.05
CA ARG A 142 -24.44 -2.29 30.49
C ARG A 142 -25.36 -1.62 29.50
N TYR A 143 -24.81 -0.88 28.50
CA TYR A 143 -25.58 -0.21 27.44
C TYR A 143 -25.66 -1.05 26.18
N THR A 144 -24.56 -1.68 25.79
CA THR A 144 -24.47 -2.50 24.57
C THR A 144 -25.12 -3.86 24.73
N GLU A 145 -25.61 -4.41 23.63
CA GLU A 145 -26.26 -5.73 23.60
C GLU A 145 -25.63 -6.57 22.48
N THR A 146 -25.60 -7.87 22.68
CA THR A 146 -24.97 -8.80 21.75
C THR A 146 -25.72 -10.12 21.63
N LYS A 147 -25.47 -10.85 20.56
CA LYS A 147 -25.78 -12.26 20.32
C LYS A 147 -24.82 -12.84 19.29
N MET A 148 -24.77 -14.17 19.16
CA MET A 148 -23.96 -14.83 18.15
C MET A 148 -24.35 -14.38 16.73
N ALA A 149 -23.37 -14.22 15.85
CA ALA A 149 -23.62 -14.09 14.43
C ALA A 149 -24.04 -15.46 13.83
N PRO A 150 -24.82 -15.49 12.75
CA PRO A 150 -25.19 -16.76 12.09
C PRO A 150 -23.98 -17.62 11.70
N LEU A 151 -22.88 -17.03 11.24
CA LEU A 151 -21.64 -17.74 10.90
C LEU A 151 -20.98 -18.37 12.14
N ALA A 152 -21.10 -17.73 13.32
CA ALA A 152 -20.53 -18.26 14.56
C ALA A 152 -21.16 -19.58 15.02
N LEU A 153 -22.39 -19.90 14.58
CA LEU A 153 -22.98 -21.21 14.83
C LEU A 153 -22.22 -22.34 14.14
N GLU A 154 -21.60 -22.05 12.99
CA GLU A 154 -20.77 -23.05 12.27
C GLU A 154 -19.44 -23.33 12.98
N MET A 155 -19.03 -22.48 13.94
CA MET A 155 -17.89 -22.75 14.82
C MET A 155 -18.18 -23.82 15.88
N VAL A 156 -19.43 -23.88 16.37
CA VAL A 156 -19.87 -24.74 17.48
C VAL A 156 -20.86 -25.83 17.07
N ARG A 157 -21.16 -25.94 15.79
CA ARG A 157 -22.14 -26.90 15.28
C ARG A 157 -21.71 -28.33 15.60
N ASP A 158 -22.65 -29.13 16.05
CA ASP A 158 -22.48 -30.53 16.44
C ASP A 158 -21.50 -30.74 17.63
N ILE A 159 -21.23 -29.70 18.44
CA ILE A 159 -20.31 -29.76 19.59
C ILE A 159 -20.80 -30.74 20.69
N ASP A 160 -22.13 -30.90 20.78
CA ASP A 160 -22.79 -31.82 21.73
C ASP A 160 -22.75 -33.29 21.27
N GLU A 161 -22.13 -33.58 20.11
CA GLU A 161 -22.03 -34.92 19.51
C GLU A 161 -20.62 -35.54 19.63
N ASP A 162 -19.90 -35.23 20.72
CA ASP A 162 -18.55 -35.77 21.01
C ASP A 162 -17.52 -35.49 19.90
N THR A 163 -17.68 -34.34 19.20
CA THR A 163 -16.84 -33.97 18.06
C THR A 163 -15.45 -33.46 18.45
N VAL A 164 -15.31 -32.91 19.65
CA VAL A 164 -14.08 -32.36 20.21
C VAL A 164 -13.90 -32.77 21.68
N ASP A 165 -12.66 -32.65 22.16
CA ASP A 165 -12.37 -32.92 23.55
C ASP A 165 -12.80 -31.79 24.47
N PHE A 166 -13.32 -32.12 25.63
CA PHE A 166 -13.62 -31.22 26.72
C PHE A 166 -12.61 -31.40 27.84
N GLN A 167 -12.29 -30.28 28.49
CA GLN A 167 -11.40 -30.25 29.66
C GLN A 167 -12.10 -29.52 30.79
N ASP A 168 -11.65 -29.78 32.01
CA ASP A 168 -12.18 -29.07 33.19
C ASP A 168 -11.85 -27.57 33.06
N ASN A 169 -12.79 -26.73 33.50
CA ASN A 169 -12.58 -25.30 33.62
C ASN A 169 -11.57 -24.99 34.74
N TYR A 170 -11.30 -23.69 34.98
CA TYR A 170 -10.31 -23.25 35.96
C TYR A 170 -10.57 -23.72 37.41
N ASP A 171 -11.80 -24.06 37.81
CA ASP A 171 -12.19 -24.50 39.15
C ASP A 171 -12.68 -25.95 39.22
N GLY A 172 -12.68 -26.69 38.10
CA GLY A 172 -13.10 -28.08 38.02
C GLY A 172 -14.59 -28.32 38.22
N ARG A 173 -15.44 -27.26 38.10
CA ARG A 173 -16.90 -27.40 38.35
C ARG A 173 -17.69 -27.63 37.09
N THR A 174 -17.18 -27.19 35.97
CA THR A 174 -17.78 -27.35 34.66
C THR A 174 -16.70 -27.66 33.61
N GLN A 175 -17.11 -28.07 32.44
CA GLN A 175 -16.18 -28.40 31.37
C GLN A 175 -16.27 -27.35 30.24
N GLU A 176 -15.14 -27.09 29.60
CA GLU A 176 -15.01 -26.25 28.44
C GLU A 176 -14.38 -27.02 27.27
N PRO A 177 -14.71 -26.72 26.02
CA PRO A 177 -14.07 -27.37 24.88
C PRO A 177 -12.61 -26.95 24.77
N ALA A 178 -11.72 -27.92 24.59
CA ALA A 178 -10.30 -27.67 24.32
C ALA A 178 -10.11 -26.92 22.97
N ILE A 179 -10.98 -27.25 22.01
CA ILE A 179 -11.03 -26.66 20.66
C ILE A 179 -12.50 -26.70 20.17
N LEU A 180 -12.85 -25.82 19.23
CA LEU A 180 -14.18 -25.86 18.60
C LEU A 180 -14.18 -26.70 17.31
N PRO A 181 -15.33 -27.28 16.89
CA PRO A 181 -15.47 -27.99 15.61
C PRO A 181 -15.09 -27.19 14.39
N ALA A 182 -15.38 -25.88 14.38
CA ALA A 182 -14.93 -24.87 13.38
C ALA A 182 -15.05 -25.34 11.92
N ARG A 183 -16.30 -25.49 11.43
CA ARG A 183 -16.62 -26.02 10.08
C ARG A 183 -16.11 -25.19 8.90
N PHE A 184 -15.45 -24.07 9.12
CA PHE A 184 -14.73 -23.27 8.13
C PHE A 184 -13.35 -22.85 8.68
N PRO A 185 -12.34 -22.61 7.83
CA PRO A 185 -10.98 -22.31 8.27
C PRO A 185 -10.85 -20.87 8.80
N ASN A 186 -11.42 -20.65 10.00
CA ASN A 186 -11.57 -19.35 10.64
C ASN A 186 -10.25 -18.60 10.81
N LEU A 187 -9.13 -19.29 11.06
CA LEU A 187 -7.84 -18.63 11.24
C LEU A 187 -7.37 -17.87 10.00
N LEU A 188 -7.56 -18.45 8.81
CA LEU A 188 -7.25 -17.75 7.55
C LEU A 188 -8.33 -16.72 7.20
N VAL A 189 -9.59 -17.04 7.43
CA VAL A 189 -10.72 -16.17 7.06
C VAL A 189 -10.73 -14.86 7.85
N ASN A 190 -10.54 -14.92 9.19
CA ASN A 190 -10.56 -13.75 10.05
C ASN A 190 -9.16 -13.25 10.47
N GLY A 191 -8.14 -14.05 10.27
CA GLY A 191 -6.80 -13.73 10.73
C GLY A 191 -6.67 -13.74 12.26
N SER A 192 -5.47 -13.36 12.74
CA SER A 192 -5.23 -13.19 14.17
C SER A 192 -4.00 -12.32 14.41
N VAL A 193 -4.05 -11.42 15.38
CA VAL A 193 -2.93 -10.59 15.82
C VAL A 193 -2.69 -10.81 17.30
N GLY A 194 -1.45 -11.09 17.72
CA GLY A 194 -1.13 -11.31 19.13
C GLY A 194 0.35 -11.15 19.44
N ILE A 195 0.63 -10.64 20.63
CA ILE A 195 2.00 -10.44 21.13
C ILE A 195 2.18 -11.36 22.34
N ALA A 196 3.09 -12.32 22.23
CA ALA A 196 3.48 -13.24 23.32
C ALA A 196 4.90 -12.91 23.81
N VAL A 197 5.41 -13.72 24.74
CA VAL A 197 6.79 -13.58 25.22
C VAL A 197 7.76 -14.12 24.16
N GLY A 198 8.62 -13.26 23.64
CA GLY A 198 9.63 -13.63 22.65
C GLY A 198 9.12 -13.90 21.24
N MET A 199 7.79 -13.82 20.99
CA MET A 199 7.21 -14.03 19.65
C MET A 199 5.89 -13.26 19.48
N ALA A 200 5.52 -13.02 18.24
CA ALA A 200 4.24 -12.37 17.88
C ALA A 200 3.62 -13.08 16.69
N THR A 201 2.31 -13.08 16.61
CA THR A 201 1.57 -13.51 15.44
C THR A 201 0.89 -12.33 14.77
N ASN A 202 0.86 -12.32 13.43
CA ASN A 202 0.13 -11.34 12.63
C ASN A 202 -0.32 -12.03 11.33
N ILE A 203 -1.46 -12.72 11.42
CA ILE A 203 -2.05 -13.48 10.31
C ILE A 203 -3.10 -12.62 9.65
N PRO A 204 -2.96 -12.31 8.35
CA PRO A 204 -3.94 -11.49 7.65
C PRO A 204 -5.25 -12.24 7.41
N PRO A 205 -6.40 -11.55 7.38
CA PRO A 205 -7.68 -12.13 6.97
C PRO A 205 -7.74 -12.37 5.46
N HIS A 206 -8.60 -13.32 5.04
CA HIS A 206 -8.80 -13.70 3.64
C HIS A 206 -10.28 -13.84 3.28
N ASN A 207 -10.56 -13.83 1.99
CA ASN A 207 -11.91 -14.05 1.49
C ASN A 207 -12.36 -15.51 1.71
N LEU A 208 -13.58 -15.71 2.24
CA LEU A 208 -14.11 -17.03 2.59
C LEU A 208 -14.23 -17.93 1.35
N ARG A 209 -14.67 -17.39 0.20
CA ARG A 209 -14.80 -18.17 -1.05
C ARG A 209 -13.45 -18.69 -1.53
N GLU A 210 -12.43 -17.84 -1.53
CA GLU A 210 -11.08 -18.20 -1.97
C GLU A 210 -10.45 -19.27 -1.07
N VAL A 211 -10.58 -19.11 0.26
CA VAL A 211 -10.05 -20.08 1.23
C VAL A 211 -10.79 -21.40 1.16
N ALA A 212 -12.12 -21.36 0.99
CA ALA A 212 -12.94 -22.56 0.81
C ALA A 212 -12.59 -23.31 -0.48
N GLU A 213 -12.40 -22.60 -1.60
CA GLU A 213 -11.97 -23.21 -2.86
C GLU A 213 -10.60 -23.89 -2.72
N GLY A 214 -9.66 -23.25 -2.02
CA GLY A 214 -8.36 -23.86 -1.70
C GLY A 214 -8.49 -25.12 -0.84
N ALA A 215 -9.32 -25.08 0.21
CA ALA A 215 -9.56 -26.24 1.07
C ALA A 215 -10.26 -27.39 0.33
N GLN A 216 -11.24 -27.08 -0.53
CA GLN A 216 -11.91 -28.08 -1.37
C GLN A 216 -10.93 -28.73 -2.36
N TRP A 217 -10.01 -27.98 -2.93
CA TRP A 217 -8.96 -28.56 -3.77
C TRP A 217 -8.09 -29.54 -2.98
N SER A 218 -7.67 -29.19 -1.76
CA SER A 218 -6.90 -30.05 -0.87
C SER A 218 -7.66 -31.36 -0.53
N LEU A 219 -8.96 -31.27 -0.26
CA LEU A 219 -9.82 -32.43 0.00
C LEU A 219 -9.97 -33.35 -1.21
N ALA A 220 -9.97 -32.77 -2.41
CA ALA A 220 -10.08 -33.53 -3.67
C ALA A 220 -8.75 -34.21 -4.09
N HIS A 221 -7.60 -33.69 -3.61
CA HIS A 221 -6.25 -34.15 -4.00
C HIS A 221 -5.42 -34.57 -2.77
N PRO A 222 -5.84 -35.60 -2.01
CA PRO A 222 -5.16 -36.01 -0.78
C PRO A 222 -3.73 -36.55 -1.01
N GLU A 223 -3.41 -36.95 -2.25
CA GLU A 223 -2.09 -37.47 -2.67
C GLU A 223 -1.12 -36.36 -3.13
N ALA A 224 -1.59 -35.10 -3.21
CA ALA A 224 -0.78 -34.00 -3.69
C ALA A 224 0.43 -33.78 -2.77
N SER A 225 1.59 -33.55 -3.38
CA SER A 225 2.78 -33.15 -2.64
C SER A 225 2.59 -31.78 -1.99
N ARG A 226 3.40 -31.46 -1.01
CA ARG A 226 3.35 -30.15 -0.33
C ARG A 226 3.52 -28.98 -1.29
N GLU A 227 4.41 -29.11 -2.27
CA GLU A 227 4.64 -28.07 -3.28
C GLU A 227 3.45 -27.89 -4.22
N GLU A 228 2.88 -28.99 -4.70
CA GLU A 228 1.67 -28.96 -5.56
C GLU A 228 0.48 -28.34 -4.81
N LEU A 229 0.30 -28.71 -3.54
CA LEU A 229 -0.74 -28.09 -2.68
C LEU A 229 -0.52 -26.60 -2.55
N LEU A 230 0.71 -26.15 -2.22
CA LEU A 230 1.01 -24.74 -2.02
C LEU A 230 0.76 -23.91 -3.28
N GLU A 231 1.20 -24.38 -4.45
CA GLU A 231 0.95 -23.69 -5.72
C GLU A 231 -0.54 -23.64 -6.06
N ALA A 232 -1.26 -24.74 -5.87
CA ALA A 232 -2.72 -24.79 -6.08
C ALA A 232 -3.48 -23.85 -5.14
N LEU A 233 -3.02 -23.71 -3.90
CA LEU A 233 -3.58 -22.76 -2.93
C LEU A 233 -3.30 -21.31 -3.33
N MET A 234 -2.08 -21.00 -3.77
CA MET A 234 -1.71 -19.64 -4.21
C MET A 234 -2.44 -19.20 -5.48
N GLU A 235 -2.83 -20.15 -6.32
CA GLU A 235 -3.67 -19.86 -7.50
C GLU A 235 -5.09 -19.46 -7.13
N ARG A 236 -5.65 -20.02 -6.05
CA ARG A 236 -7.04 -19.80 -5.59
C ARG A 236 -7.14 -18.70 -4.55
N ILE A 237 -6.26 -18.71 -3.56
CA ILE A 237 -6.20 -17.70 -2.50
C ILE A 237 -5.23 -16.60 -2.97
N LYS A 238 -5.78 -15.61 -3.68
CA LYS A 238 -4.98 -14.57 -4.39
C LYS A 238 -4.19 -13.67 -3.45
N GLY A 239 -4.65 -13.48 -2.23
CA GLY A 239 -4.03 -12.62 -1.23
C GLY A 239 -4.96 -12.31 -0.06
N PRO A 240 -4.48 -11.57 0.95
CA PRO A 240 -5.32 -11.07 2.02
C PRO A 240 -6.52 -10.28 1.52
N ASP A 241 -7.61 -10.33 2.28
CA ASP A 241 -8.84 -9.58 2.02
C ASP A 241 -9.24 -8.85 3.31
N PHE A 242 -8.82 -7.60 3.42
CA PHE A 242 -8.96 -6.82 4.64
C PHE A 242 -10.40 -6.30 4.82
N PRO A 243 -10.92 -6.25 6.05
CA PRO A 243 -12.28 -5.77 6.32
C PRO A 243 -12.49 -4.30 5.92
N THR A 244 -11.44 -3.49 5.91
CA THR A 244 -11.47 -2.07 5.52
C THR A 244 -11.29 -1.84 4.02
N GLY A 245 -11.18 -2.89 3.19
CA GLY A 245 -10.91 -2.79 1.76
C GLY A 245 -9.46 -2.40 1.48
N ALA A 246 -9.26 -1.25 0.86
CA ALA A 246 -7.97 -0.71 0.44
C ALA A 246 -7.31 -1.53 -0.70
N GLN A 247 -6.12 -1.12 -1.10
CA GLN A 247 -5.36 -1.76 -2.19
C GLN A 247 -4.09 -2.43 -1.65
N ILE A 248 -3.73 -3.57 -2.21
CA ILE A 248 -2.43 -4.21 -2.00
C ILE A 248 -1.56 -3.94 -3.23
N LEU A 249 -0.35 -3.44 -3.00
CA LEU A 249 0.60 -3.12 -4.05
C LEU A 249 1.57 -4.28 -4.28
N GLY A 250 1.48 -4.87 -5.48
CA GLY A 250 2.33 -6.02 -5.87
C GLY A 250 1.96 -7.32 -5.17
N VAL A 251 2.52 -8.42 -5.64
CA VAL A 251 2.22 -9.79 -5.15
C VAL A 251 3.38 -10.43 -4.38
N ARG A 252 4.57 -9.84 -4.43
CA ARG A 252 5.78 -10.44 -3.85
C ARG A 252 5.64 -10.69 -2.35
N GLY A 253 5.17 -9.69 -1.59
CA GLY A 253 4.97 -9.83 -0.15
C GLY A 253 3.93 -10.89 0.23
N ILE A 254 2.91 -11.09 -0.62
CA ILE A 254 1.91 -12.16 -0.48
C ILE A 254 2.58 -13.53 -0.70
N GLN A 255 3.33 -13.67 -1.79
CA GLN A 255 4.03 -14.92 -2.12
C GLN A 255 5.04 -15.31 -1.04
N ASP A 256 5.81 -14.34 -0.53
CA ASP A 256 6.76 -14.58 0.57
C ASP A 256 6.01 -15.06 1.83
N ALA A 257 4.89 -14.42 2.20
CA ALA A 257 4.08 -14.82 3.35
C ALA A 257 3.51 -16.24 3.20
N TYR A 258 3.01 -16.58 2.02
CA TYR A 258 2.40 -17.88 1.77
C TYR A 258 3.42 -19.02 1.71
N ARG A 259 4.62 -18.78 1.18
CA ARG A 259 5.69 -19.78 1.09
C ARG A 259 6.45 -20.00 2.38
N THR A 260 6.70 -18.92 3.13
CA THR A 260 7.60 -18.94 4.28
C THR A 260 6.90 -18.70 5.63
N GLY A 261 5.65 -18.28 5.60
CA GLY A 261 4.93 -17.81 6.78
C GLY A 261 5.32 -16.37 7.21
N ARG A 262 6.17 -15.66 6.42
CA ARG A 262 6.57 -14.28 6.69
C ARG A 262 6.63 -13.47 5.40
N GLY A 263 6.07 -12.27 5.43
CA GLY A 263 6.08 -11.37 4.27
C GLY A 263 5.71 -9.94 4.64
N SER A 264 6.13 -8.99 3.82
CA SER A 264 5.76 -7.58 3.94
C SER A 264 4.79 -7.23 2.82
N ILE A 265 3.53 -6.98 3.17
CA ILE A 265 2.45 -6.71 2.24
C ILE A 265 2.15 -5.22 2.29
N THR A 266 2.43 -4.49 1.22
CA THR A 266 2.19 -3.06 1.15
C THR A 266 0.72 -2.78 0.86
N MET A 267 0.06 -2.09 1.79
CA MET A 267 -1.33 -1.64 1.66
C MET A 267 -1.37 -0.15 1.34
N ARG A 268 -2.32 0.27 0.53
CA ARG A 268 -2.54 1.67 0.16
C ARG A 268 -4.02 2.03 0.27
N ALA A 269 -4.30 3.20 0.80
CA ALA A 269 -5.65 3.78 0.87
C ALA A 269 -6.22 4.02 -0.53
N VAL A 270 -7.54 3.91 -0.67
CA VAL A 270 -8.25 4.37 -1.86
C VAL A 270 -8.58 5.84 -1.69
N VAL A 271 -8.06 6.66 -2.62
CA VAL A 271 -8.21 8.11 -2.59
C VAL A 271 -8.73 8.60 -3.94
N ASN A 272 -9.85 9.28 -3.92
CA ASN A 272 -10.47 9.90 -5.09
C ASN A 272 -10.19 11.39 -5.12
N VAL A 273 -10.01 11.95 -6.32
CA VAL A 273 -9.90 13.40 -6.51
C VAL A 273 -11.30 13.92 -6.84
N GLU A 274 -11.86 14.74 -5.95
CA GLU A 274 -13.20 15.32 -6.11
C GLU A 274 -13.11 16.85 -6.07
N GLU A 275 -14.02 17.52 -6.77
CA GLU A 275 -14.19 18.96 -6.63
C GLU A 275 -15.36 19.25 -5.69
N ILE A 276 -15.05 19.82 -4.50
CA ILE A 276 -16.04 20.14 -3.47
C ILE A 276 -16.06 21.66 -3.25
N GLN A 277 -17.18 22.30 -3.54
CA GLN A 277 -17.36 23.75 -3.39
C GLN A 277 -16.31 24.58 -4.14
N GLY A 278 -15.96 24.17 -5.38
CA GLY A 278 -14.97 24.85 -6.22
C GLY A 278 -13.52 24.71 -5.74
N ARG A 279 -13.22 23.67 -4.96
CA ARG A 279 -11.86 23.31 -4.52
C ARG A 279 -11.59 21.84 -4.80
N THR A 280 -10.40 21.56 -5.28
CA THR A 280 -9.90 20.20 -5.43
C THR A 280 -9.66 19.60 -4.05
N CYS A 281 -10.22 18.43 -3.82
CA CYS A 281 -10.09 17.68 -2.58
C CYS A 281 -9.60 16.25 -2.87
N LEU A 282 -8.79 15.72 -1.97
CA LEU A 282 -8.49 14.29 -1.92
C LEU A 282 -9.44 13.65 -0.90
N VAL A 283 -10.27 12.74 -1.37
CA VAL A 283 -11.28 12.06 -0.56
C VAL A 283 -10.86 10.63 -0.33
N VAL A 284 -10.52 10.30 0.91
CA VAL A 284 -10.10 8.96 1.33
C VAL A 284 -11.36 8.17 1.68
N THR A 285 -11.67 7.14 0.89
CA THR A 285 -12.84 6.28 1.05
C THR A 285 -12.52 4.94 1.72
N GLU A 286 -11.27 4.48 1.62
CA GLU A 286 -10.81 3.24 2.25
C GLU A 286 -9.41 3.44 2.81
N LEU A 287 -9.16 2.90 4.00
CA LEU A 287 -7.89 2.99 4.71
C LEU A 287 -7.22 1.62 4.81
N PRO A 288 -5.88 1.57 4.84
CA PRO A 288 -5.16 0.35 5.16
C PRO A 288 -5.64 -0.26 6.48
N TYR A 289 -5.67 -1.58 6.55
CA TYR A 289 -6.13 -2.31 7.73
C TYR A 289 -5.37 -1.90 9.00
N GLN A 290 -6.09 -1.70 10.10
CA GLN A 290 -5.58 -1.25 11.40
C GLN A 290 -5.11 0.21 11.45
N VAL A 291 -5.28 1.00 10.41
CA VAL A 291 -5.00 2.44 10.44
C VAL A 291 -6.16 3.18 11.11
N ASN A 292 -5.81 3.99 12.11
CA ASN A 292 -6.77 4.85 12.81
C ASN A 292 -6.91 6.19 12.06
N PRO A 293 -8.12 6.56 11.57
CA PRO A 293 -8.33 7.77 10.79
C PRO A 293 -8.05 9.07 11.55
N ASP A 294 -8.37 9.13 12.86
CA ASP A 294 -8.14 10.34 13.67
C ASP A 294 -6.64 10.61 13.86
N ASN A 295 -5.89 9.54 14.20
CA ASN A 295 -4.44 9.65 14.35
C ASN A 295 -3.76 9.98 13.01
N LEU A 296 -4.29 9.48 11.89
CA LEU A 296 -3.85 9.82 10.54
C LEU A 296 -4.08 11.32 10.26
N ALA A 297 -5.28 11.84 10.55
CA ALA A 297 -5.61 13.25 10.36
C ALA A 297 -4.69 14.18 11.19
N ILE A 298 -4.44 13.84 12.46
CA ILE A 298 -3.50 14.54 13.33
C ILE A 298 -2.10 14.53 12.72
N LYS A 299 -1.63 13.37 12.26
CA LYS A 299 -0.30 13.21 11.65
C LYS A 299 -0.15 14.05 10.38
N ILE A 300 -1.17 14.09 9.51
CA ILE A 300 -1.17 14.94 8.32
C ILE A 300 -1.07 16.43 8.73
N ALA A 301 -1.87 16.86 9.71
CA ALA A 301 -1.84 18.25 10.20
C ALA A 301 -0.47 18.64 10.78
N GLU A 302 0.19 17.74 11.52
CA GLU A 302 1.57 17.94 12.00
C GLU A 302 2.56 18.14 10.85
N LEU A 303 2.52 17.28 9.83
CA LEU A 303 3.42 17.34 8.67
C LEU A 303 3.22 18.61 7.83
N VAL A 304 1.98 19.10 7.75
CA VAL A 304 1.66 20.39 7.11
C VAL A 304 2.22 21.56 7.94
N LYS A 305 2.05 21.54 9.26
CA LYS A 305 2.57 22.56 10.18
C LYS A 305 4.11 22.62 10.15
N ASP A 306 4.76 21.47 10.07
CA ASP A 306 6.21 21.33 9.99
C ASP A 306 6.77 21.69 8.60
N GLY A 307 5.91 21.99 7.63
CA GLY A 307 6.30 22.32 6.25
C GLY A 307 6.84 21.13 5.44
N ARG A 308 6.65 19.91 5.92
CA ARG A 308 7.09 18.67 5.22
C ARG A 308 6.15 18.28 4.07
N ILE A 309 4.87 18.62 4.20
CA ILE A 309 3.88 18.46 3.13
C ILE A 309 3.24 19.82 2.88
N GLY A 310 3.37 20.30 1.65
CA GLY A 310 2.70 21.52 1.18
C GLY A 310 1.38 21.23 0.48
N GLY A 311 0.65 22.30 0.10
CA GLY A 311 -0.52 22.20 -0.77
C GLY A 311 -1.83 21.80 -0.09
N ILE A 312 -1.87 21.54 1.22
CA ILE A 312 -3.09 21.21 1.99
C ILE A 312 -3.61 22.49 2.67
N ALA A 313 -4.92 22.73 2.56
CA ALA A 313 -5.60 23.87 3.16
C ALA A 313 -6.39 23.50 4.42
N ASP A 314 -7.07 22.32 4.39
CA ASP A 314 -7.96 21.88 5.48
C ASP A 314 -8.11 20.35 5.48
N ILE A 315 -8.49 19.75 6.59
CA ILE A 315 -8.77 18.33 6.74
C ILE A 315 -10.10 18.19 7.47
N ARG A 316 -11.02 17.39 6.92
CA ARG A 316 -12.36 17.16 7.49
C ARG A 316 -12.65 15.68 7.54
N ASP A 317 -13.15 15.21 8.66
CA ASP A 317 -13.75 13.89 8.76
C ASP A 317 -15.27 13.99 8.54
N GLU A 318 -15.73 13.44 7.41
CA GLU A 318 -17.14 13.36 7.04
C GLU A 318 -17.65 11.91 7.13
N THR A 319 -16.91 11.05 7.84
CA THR A 319 -17.26 9.64 8.05
C THR A 319 -18.57 9.51 8.81
N SER A 320 -19.47 8.69 8.31
CA SER A 320 -20.76 8.40 8.97
C SER A 320 -21.26 6.99 8.63
N GLY A 321 -22.21 6.50 9.40
CA GLY A 321 -22.85 5.22 9.11
C GLY A 321 -23.59 5.16 7.76
N ARG A 322 -23.83 6.29 7.10
CA ARG A 322 -24.44 6.38 5.77
C ARG A 322 -23.43 6.51 4.65
N THR A 323 -22.35 7.28 4.87
CA THR A 323 -21.34 7.56 3.84
C THR A 323 -20.19 6.56 3.86
N GLY A 324 -20.05 5.76 4.92
CA GLY A 324 -18.84 4.98 5.17
C GLY A 324 -17.66 5.88 5.53
N GLN A 325 -16.45 5.38 5.38
CA GLN A 325 -15.20 6.14 5.57
C GLN A 325 -15.11 7.29 4.57
N ARG A 326 -14.95 8.52 5.03
CA ARG A 326 -14.82 9.71 4.20
C ARG A 326 -13.97 10.77 4.89
N LEU A 327 -12.66 10.68 4.73
CA LEU A 327 -11.72 11.70 5.17
C LEU A 327 -11.40 12.63 4.00
N VAL A 328 -11.79 13.91 4.10
CA VAL A 328 -11.65 14.91 3.03
C VAL A 328 -10.46 15.80 3.32
N ILE A 329 -9.47 15.80 2.43
CA ILE A 329 -8.26 16.63 2.48
C ILE A 329 -8.41 17.71 1.42
N VAL A 330 -8.70 18.96 1.85
CA VAL A 330 -8.92 20.10 0.95
C VAL A 330 -7.59 20.68 0.51
N LEU A 331 -7.38 20.82 -0.79
CA LEU A 331 -6.14 21.34 -1.34
C LEU A 331 -6.16 22.88 -1.48
N LYS A 332 -4.99 23.50 -1.50
CA LYS A 332 -4.81 24.88 -1.92
C LYS A 332 -5.03 24.99 -3.43
N ARG A 333 -5.37 26.20 -3.92
CA ARG A 333 -5.72 26.41 -5.34
C ARG A 333 -4.59 26.10 -6.32
N ASP A 334 -3.36 26.28 -5.90
CA ASP A 334 -2.10 26.09 -6.63
C ASP A 334 -1.48 24.71 -6.45
N ALA A 335 -2.14 23.82 -5.72
CA ALA A 335 -1.60 22.51 -5.40
C ALA A 335 -1.94 21.48 -6.48
N VAL A 336 -0.92 20.71 -6.90
CA VAL A 336 -1.09 19.56 -7.78
C VAL A 336 -1.52 18.35 -6.96
N ALA A 337 -2.75 17.88 -7.17
CA ALA A 337 -3.35 16.80 -6.37
C ALA A 337 -2.49 15.53 -6.32
N LYS A 338 -1.93 15.10 -7.47
CA LYS A 338 -1.08 13.90 -7.57
C LYS A 338 0.17 14.01 -6.70
N VAL A 339 0.81 15.18 -6.67
CA VAL A 339 2.04 15.40 -5.89
C VAL A 339 1.75 15.39 -4.40
N VAL A 340 0.66 16.06 -3.97
CA VAL A 340 0.24 16.04 -2.56
C VAL A 340 -0.10 14.62 -2.13
N LEU A 341 -0.84 13.88 -2.96
CA LEU A 341 -1.21 12.48 -2.69
C LEU A 341 0.03 11.57 -2.55
N ASN A 342 0.99 11.71 -3.45
CA ASN A 342 2.23 10.92 -3.39
C ASN A 342 3.06 11.24 -2.13
N ASN A 343 3.13 12.51 -1.73
CA ASN A 343 3.77 12.89 -0.48
C ASN A 343 3.03 12.34 0.75
N LEU A 344 1.69 12.30 0.71
CA LEU A 344 0.89 11.67 1.76
C LEU A 344 1.15 10.17 1.86
N TYR A 345 1.22 9.43 0.74
CA TYR A 345 1.57 8.01 0.73
C TYR A 345 2.96 7.75 1.30
N LYS A 346 3.93 8.62 1.03
CA LYS A 346 5.31 8.46 1.51
C LYS A 346 5.48 8.75 3.00
N HIS A 347 4.73 9.69 3.55
CA HIS A 347 4.98 10.24 4.89
C HIS A 347 3.91 9.91 5.92
N THR A 348 2.82 9.23 5.53
CA THR A 348 1.70 8.90 6.40
C THR A 348 1.24 7.46 6.21
N SER A 349 0.39 6.98 7.12
CA SER A 349 -0.21 5.64 7.04
C SER A 349 -1.31 5.51 5.98
N LEU A 350 -1.45 6.45 5.04
CA LEU A 350 -2.21 6.22 3.81
C LEU A 350 -1.58 5.14 2.93
N GLN A 351 -0.29 4.87 3.11
CA GLN A 351 0.38 3.66 2.65
C GLN A 351 1.15 3.06 3.82
N GLU A 352 0.89 1.78 4.13
CA GLU A 352 1.45 1.10 5.29
C GLU A 352 1.81 -0.35 4.92
N ASN A 353 2.81 -0.92 5.59
CA ASN A 353 3.20 -2.30 5.38
C ASN A 353 2.61 -3.22 6.45
N PHE A 354 1.83 -4.21 6.02
CA PHE A 354 1.39 -5.30 6.87
C PHE A 354 2.50 -6.35 6.95
N GLY A 355 3.18 -6.43 8.09
CA GLY A 355 4.19 -7.45 8.35
C GLY A 355 3.54 -8.78 8.71
N ALA A 356 3.28 -9.64 7.71
CA ALA A 356 2.71 -10.95 7.97
C ALA A 356 3.70 -11.84 8.73
N ASN A 357 3.24 -12.43 9.82
CA ASN A 357 3.92 -13.48 10.60
C ASN A 357 2.90 -14.54 10.97
N MET A 358 2.86 -15.61 10.19
CA MET A 358 1.82 -16.63 10.24
C MET A 358 2.18 -17.70 11.30
N LEU A 359 2.21 -17.27 12.56
CA LEU A 359 2.53 -18.09 13.73
C LEU A 359 1.25 -18.55 14.43
N ALA A 360 1.07 -19.85 14.62
CA ALA A 360 -0.07 -20.45 15.30
C ALA A 360 0.38 -21.61 16.20
N ILE A 361 -0.49 -22.02 17.12
CA ILE A 361 -0.29 -23.22 17.94
C ILE A 361 -0.71 -24.44 17.13
N VAL A 362 0.20 -25.41 17.02
CA VAL A 362 -0.01 -26.73 16.40
C VAL A 362 0.37 -27.78 17.44
N ASP A 363 -0.59 -28.58 17.87
CA ASP A 363 -0.39 -29.61 18.90
C ASP A 363 0.33 -29.10 20.17
N GLY A 364 -0.11 -27.91 20.64
CA GLY A 364 0.46 -27.27 21.83
C GLY A 364 1.79 -26.54 21.61
N VAL A 365 2.36 -26.54 20.40
CA VAL A 365 3.65 -25.93 20.10
C VAL A 365 3.48 -24.76 19.11
N PRO A 366 4.06 -23.58 19.38
CA PRO A 366 4.02 -22.47 18.42
C PRO A 366 4.87 -22.76 17.18
N ARG A 367 4.28 -22.64 15.99
CA ARG A 367 4.95 -22.87 14.72
C ARG A 367 4.60 -21.78 13.72
N THR A 368 5.60 -21.27 12.98
CA THR A 368 5.37 -20.45 11.78
C THR A 368 5.06 -21.41 10.63
N LEU A 369 3.89 -21.23 10.02
CA LEU A 369 3.39 -22.11 8.97
C LEU A 369 3.33 -21.36 7.63
N ALA A 370 3.57 -22.07 6.55
CA ALA A 370 3.20 -21.67 5.20
C ALA A 370 1.69 -21.95 4.97
N LEU A 371 1.13 -21.44 3.89
CA LEU A 371 -0.31 -21.52 3.62
C LEU A 371 -0.83 -22.97 3.59
N ASP A 372 -0.06 -23.89 3.01
CA ASP A 372 -0.35 -25.33 2.98
C ASP A 372 -0.55 -25.92 4.39
N GLY A 373 0.27 -25.48 5.35
CA GLY A 373 0.20 -25.97 6.73
C GLY A 373 -1.11 -25.63 7.43
N PHE A 374 -1.66 -24.42 7.19
CA PHE A 374 -2.95 -24.02 7.75
C PHE A 374 -4.11 -24.83 7.20
N ILE A 375 -4.16 -24.99 5.89
CA ILE A 375 -5.22 -25.74 5.22
C ILE A 375 -5.15 -27.23 5.62
N SER A 376 -3.96 -27.84 5.62
CA SER A 376 -3.77 -29.24 6.01
C SER A 376 -4.19 -29.51 7.45
N ALA A 377 -3.82 -28.61 8.39
CA ALA A 377 -4.20 -28.74 9.80
C ALA A 377 -5.73 -28.64 9.99
N TRP A 378 -6.38 -27.71 9.30
CA TRP A 378 -7.84 -27.57 9.33
C TRP A 378 -8.54 -28.77 8.68
N VAL A 379 -8.10 -29.22 7.53
CA VAL A 379 -8.65 -30.41 6.84
C VAL A 379 -8.56 -31.66 7.72
N ALA A 380 -7.40 -31.90 8.34
CA ALA A 380 -7.22 -33.02 9.25
C ALA A 380 -8.19 -32.95 10.43
N HIS A 381 -8.36 -31.75 11.02
CA HIS A 381 -9.32 -31.52 12.11
C HIS A 381 -10.76 -31.78 11.67
N GLN A 382 -11.18 -31.32 10.50
CA GLN A 382 -12.53 -31.56 9.98
C GLN A 382 -12.81 -33.03 9.74
N ILE A 383 -11.85 -33.79 9.22
CA ILE A 383 -12.01 -35.24 9.06
C ILE A 383 -12.21 -35.92 10.41
N ASP A 384 -11.44 -35.54 11.45
CA ASP A 384 -11.61 -36.05 12.81
C ASP A 384 -12.98 -35.71 13.37
N VAL A 385 -13.45 -34.46 13.21
CA VAL A 385 -14.82 -34.04 13.61
C VAL A 385 -15.90 -34.91 12.94
N ILE A 386 -15.79 -35.14 11.63
CA ILE A 386 -16.74 -35.98 10.91
C ILE A 386 -16.71 -37.45 11.42
N VAL A 387 -15.53 -38.01 11.65
CA VAL A 387 -15.38 -39.39 12.17
C VAL A 387 -15.99 -39.50 13.57
N ARG A 388 -15.65 -38.59 14.50
CA ARG A 388 -16.17 -38.58 15.87
C ARG A 388 -17.69 -38.35 15.90
N ARG A 389 -18.22 -37.41 15.15
CA ARG A 389 -19.66 -37.16 14.99
C ARG A 389 -20.39 -38.42 14.48
N THR A 390 -19.86 -39.05 13.46
CA THR A 390 -20.45 -40.25 12.86
C THR A 390 -20.43 -41.41 13.84
N GLN A 391 -19.34 -41.59 14.59
CA GLN A 391 -19.25 -42.60 15.67
C GLN A 391 -20.28 -42.33 16.76
N PHE A 392 -20.47 -41.07 17.20
CA PHE A 392 -21.48 -40.72 18.19
C PHE A 392 -22.90 -41.04 17.66
N ARG A 393 -23.22 -40.63 16.45
CA ARG A 393 -24.51 -40.89 15.80
C ARG A 393 -24.75 -42.41 15.59
N LEU A 394 -23.72 -43.15 15.20
CA LEU A 394 -23.75 -44.59 15.10
C LEU A 394 -24.06 -45.27 16.44
N ARG A 395 -23.31 -44.94 17.49
CA ARG A 395 -23.56 -45.47 18.86
C ARG A 395 -25.00 -45.20 19.31
N LYS A 396 -25.51 -44.01 19.09
CA LYS A 396 -26.85 -43.61 19.43
C LYS A 396 -27.90 -44.36 18.60
N ALA A 397 -27.74 -44.44 17.28
CA ALA A 397 -28.63 -45.17 16.39
C ALA A 397 -28.65 -46.66 16.66
N GLU A 398 -27.52 -47.29 16.97
CA GLU A 398 -27.45 -48.69 17.39
C GLU A 398 -28.17 -48.94 18.71
N ALA A 399 -28.06 -48.05 19.69
CA ALA A 399 -28.78 -48.15 20.97
C ALA A 399 -30.29 -47.97 20.78
N ASP A 400 -30.72 -46.99 19.97
CA ASP A 400 -32.14 -46.78 19.67
C ASP A 400 -32.74 -47.95 18.87
N ALA A 401 -32.05 -48.47 17.84
CA ALA A 401 -32.45 -49.62 17.07
C ALA A 401 -32.54 -50.89 17.92
N HIS A 402 -31.61 -51.06 18.90
CA HIS A 402 -31.63 -52.15 19.87
C HIS A 402 -32.92 -52.17 20.67
N ILE A 403 -33.37 -51.02 21.17
CA ILE A 403 -34.63 -50.87 21.90
C ILE A 403 -35.83 -51.20 20.99
N LEU A 404 -35.83 -50.65 19.75
CA LEU A 404 -36.93 -50.89 18.78
C LEU A 404 -37.08 -52.38 18.42
N ARG A 405 -35.95 -53.12 18.26
CA ARG A 405 -35.98 -54.57 18.02
C ARG A 405 -36.63 -55.29 19.19
N GLY A 406 -36.35 -54.86 20.43
CA GLY A 406 -37.02 -55.38 21.63
C GLY A 406 -38.55 -55.14 21.62
N TYR A 407 -38.97 -53.91 21.21
CA TYR A 407 -40.38 -53.60 21.06
C TYR A 407 -41.06 -54.42 19.99
N LEU A 408 -40.45 -54.67 18.82
CA LEU A 408 -40.99 -55.50 17.79
C LEU A 408 -41.19 -56.96 18.28
N LYS A 409 -40.19 -57.57 18.93
CA LYS A 409 -40.32 -58.89 19.59
C LYS A 409 -41.51 -58.94 20.59
N ALA A 410 -41.65 -57.87 21.42
CA ALA A 410 -42.73 -57.79 22.38
C ALA A 410 -44.14 -57.65 21.72
N LEU A 411 -44.19 -56.91 20.60
CA LEU A 411 -45.44 -56.72 19.83
C LEU A 411 -45.83 -57.97 19.07
N ASP A 412 -44.88 -58.80 18.63
CA ASP A 412 -45.10 -60.09 17.96
C ASP A 412 -45.71 -61.15 18.92
N ALA A 413 -45.31 -61.09 20.26
CA ALA A 413 -45.80 -61.98 21.28
C ALA A 413 -46.68 -61.23 22.35
N LEU A 414 -47.49 -60.27 21.92
CA LEU A 414 -48.17 -59.30 22.77
C LEU A 414 -49.03 -59.94 23.87
N ASP A 415 -49.83 -60.94 23.54
CA ASP A 415 -50.74 -61.62 24.50
C ASP A 415 -49.92 -62.32 25.59
N GLU A 416 -48.79 -62.92 25.26
CA GLU A 416 -47.91 -63.64 26.16
C GLU A 416 -47.19 -62.63 27.09
N VAL A 417 -46.72 -61.53 26.54
CA VAL A 417 -46.10 -60.43 27.28
C VAL A 417 -47.05 -59.84 28.31
N ILE A 418 -48.29 -59.51 27.92
CA ILE A 418 -49.32 -58.99 28.84
C ILE A 418 -49.64 -60.03 29.93
N ALA A 419 -49.81 -61.27 29.55
CA ALA A 419 -50.09 -62.37 30.51
C ALA A 419 -48.91 -62.55 31.53
N LEU A 420 -47.67 -62.48 31.08
CA LEU A 420 -46.51 -62.58 31.91
C LEU A 420 -46.42 -61.37 32.90
N ILE A 421 -46.56 -60.16 32.44
CA ILE A 421 -46.48 -58.95 33.26
C ILE A 421 -47.61 -58.98 34.34
N ARG A 422 -48.80 -59.37 33.96
CA ARG A 422 -49.91 -59.43 34.91
C ARG A 422 -49.78 -60.52 36.00
N ARG A 423 -49.09 -61.61 35.73
CA ARG A 423 -48.86 -62.71 36.69
C ARG A 423 -47.63 -62.52 37.57
N SER A 424 -46.70 -61.64 37.18
CA SER A 424 -45.47 -61.39 37.92
C SER A 424 -45.74 -60.54 39.15
N PRO A 425 -45.34 -60.97 40.37
CA PRO A 425 -45.52 -60.24 41.64
C PRO A 425 -44.68 -58.95 41.70
N THR A 426 -43.48 -58.95 41.10
CA THR A 426 -42.55 -57.83 41.14
C THR A 426 -42.08 -57.44 39.73
N VAL A 427 -41.62 -56.18 39.60
CA VAL A 427 -41.04 -55.68 38.32
C VAL A 427 -39.78 -56.46 37.91
N GLU A 428 -38.99 -56.90 38.87
CA GLU A 428 -37.79 -57.69 38.63
C GLU A 428 -38.12 -59.08 38.05
N GLU A 429 -39.15 -59.78 38.63
CA GLU A 429 -39.63 -61.07 38.12
C GLU A 429 -40.23 -60.90 36.70
N ALA A 430 -40.96 -59.80 36.44
CA ALA A 430 -41.48 -59.49 35.12
C ALA A 430 -40.35 -59.26 34.14
N ARG A 431 -39.29 -58.52 34.52
CA ARG A 431 -38.09 -58.27 33.66
C ARG A 431 -37.39 -59.58 33.30
N THR A 432 -37.06 -60.38 34.31
CA THR A 432 -36.38 -61.68 34.12
C THR A 432 -37.24 -62.59 33.24
N GLY A 433 -38.54 -62.64 33.48
CA GLY A 433 -39.47 -63.44 32.64
C GLY A 433 -39.57 -62.95 31.19
N LEU A 434 -39.50 -61.65 30.96
CA LEU A 434 -39.45 -61.10 29.56
C LEU A 434 -38.15 -61.43 28.89
N MET A 435 -37.01 -61.40 29.60
CA MET A 435 -35.73 -61.81 29.04
C MET A 435 -35.76 -63.26 28.56
N ASP A 436 -36.31 -64.14 29.34
CA ASP A 436 -36.44 -65.55 29.00
C ASP A 436 -37.46 -65.79 27.88
N LEU A 437 -38.61 -65.09 27.90
CA LEU A 437 -39.69 -65.28 26.96
C LEU A 437 -39.35 -64.83 25.56
N LEU A 438 -38.71 -63.65 25.46
CA LEU A 438 -38.47 -62.98 24.16
C LEU A 438 -37.04 -63.10 23.71
N ASP A 439 -36.17 -63.73 24.48
CA ASP A 439 -34.69 -63.71 24.23
C ASP A 439 -34.21 -62.28 23.98
N VAL A 440 -34.40 -61.44 25.02
CA VAL A 440 -34.01 -60.01 25.02
C VAL A 440 -33.12 -59.75 26.24
N ASP A 441 -32.32 -58.72 26.17
CA ASP A 441 -31.50 -58.33 27.30
C ASP A 441 -32.24 -57.44 28.33
N GLU A 442 -31.53 -57.09 29.41
CA GLU A 442 -32.10 -56.30 30.49
C GLU A 442 -32.57 -54.90 30.06
N VAL A 443 -31.80 -54.26 29.13
CA VAL A 443 -32.12 -52.92 28.59
C VAL A 443 -33.45 -52.99 27.77
N GLN A 444 -33.53 -53.99 26.91
CA GLN A 444 -34.76 -54.22 26.10
C GLN A 444 -35.96 -54.61 26.97
N ALA A 445 -35.77 -55.49 27.93
CA ALA A 445 -36.84 -55.90 28.86
C ALA A 445 -37.33 -54.72 29.71
N SER A 446 -36.43 -53.90 30.21
CA SER A 446 -36.77 -52.67 30.95
C SER A 446 -37.50 -51.65 30.05
N ALA A 447 -37.09 -51.46 28.80
CA ALA A 447 -37.78 -50.63 27.84
C ALA A 447 -39.20 -51.14 27.52
N ILE A 448 -39.38 -52.46 27.38
CA ILE A 448 -40.71 -53.10 27.18
C ILE A 448 -41.61 -52.82 28.39
N LEU A 449 -41.15 -52.95 29.61
CA LEU A 449 -41.93 -52.66 30.80
C LEU A 449 -42.35 -51.19 30.92
N ASN A 450 -41.56 -50.26 30.38
CA ASN A 450 -41.87 -48.85 30.33
C ASN A 450 -42.71 -48.45 29.11
N LEU A 451 -43.12 -49.43 28.23
CA LEU A 451 -43.88 -49.15 27.03
C LEU A 451 -45.28 -48.63 27.35
N GLN A 452 -45.66 -47.48 26.79
CA GLN A 452 -47.00 -46.92 26.98
C GLN A 452 -48.06 -47.74 26.23
N LEU A 453 -49.21 -48.05 26.88
CA LEU A 453 -50.31 -48.87 26.34
C LEU A 453 -50.79 -48.34 24.96
N ARG A 454 -50.73 -47.03 24.70
CA ARG A 454 -51.10 -46.44 23.39
C ARG A 454 -50.24 -46.96 22.22
N ARG A 455 -49.01 -47.34 22.46
CA ARG A 455 -48.11 -47.88 21.44
C ARG A 455 -48.40 -49.32 21.02
N LEU A 456 -49.34 -49.97 21.66
CA LEU A 456 -49.85 -51.32 21.34
C LEU A 456 -50.82 -51.32 20.16
N ALA A 457 -51.33 -50.15 19.73
CA ALA A 457 -52.25 -50.03 18.60
C ALA A 457 -51.58 -50.43 17.27
N ALA A 458 -52.33 -51.02 16.33
CA ALA A 458 -51.79 -51.53 15.06
C ALA A 458 -51.09 -50.48 14.20
N LEU A 459 -51.56 -49.21 14.22
CA LEU A 459 -50.90 -48.09 13.54
C LEU A 459 -49.55 -47.73 14.13
N GLU A 460 -49.40 -47.86 15.46
CA GLU A 460 -48.13 -47.58 16.13
C GLU A 460 -47.11 -48.69 15.90
N ARG A 461 -47.57 -49.97 15.76
CA ARG A 461 -46.68 -51.07 15.33
C ARG A 461 -45.99 -50.79 13.99
N GLN A 462 -46.75 -50.34 12.99
CA GLN A 462 -46.17 -49.99 11.68
C GLN A 462 -45.14 -48.86 11.79
N LYS A 463 -45.47 -47.87 12.61
CA LYS A 463 -44.53 -46.77 12.87
C LYS A 463 -43.22 -47.23 13.54
N ILE A 464 -43.29 -48.12 14.54
CA ILE A 464 -42.11 -48.70 15.18
C ILE A 464 -41.29 -49.48 14.15
N GLN A 465 -41.92 -50.22 13.25
CA GLN A 465 -41.24 -50.91 12.13
C GLN A 465 -40.55 -49.93 11.18
N ASP A 466 -41.28 -48.92 10.75
CA ASP A 466 -40.74 -47.86 9.84
C ASP A 466 -39.57 -47.11 10.48
N ASP A 467 -39.65 -46.80 11.80
CA ASP A 467 -38.58 -46.17 12.57
C ASP A 467 -37.34 -47.12 12.70
N ALA A 468 -37.57 -48.42 12.93
CA ALA A 468 -36.49 -49.41 12.98
C ALA A 468 -35.81 -49.56 11.60
N ASP A 469 -36.54 -49.65 10.51
CA ASP A 469 -36.03 -49.74 9.16
C ASP A 469 -35.25 -48.47 8.75
N LYS A 470 -35.67 -47.32 9.23
CA LYS A 470 -34.99 -46.05 9.04
C LYS A 470 -33.62 -46.06 9.76
N LEU A 471 -33.60 -46.45 11.07
CA LEU A 471 -32.39 -46.52 11.84
C LEU A 471 -31.38 -47.53 11.27
N GLU A 472 -31.86 -48.70 10.77
CA GLU A 472 -30.96 -49.70 10.15
C GLU A 472 -30.28 -49.11 8.88
N ARG A 473 -30.99 -48.31 8.08
CA ARG A 473 -30.40 -47.61 6.93
C ARG A 473 -29.39 -46.57 7.38
N GLU A 474 -29.73 -45.79 8.42
CA GLU A 474 -28.80 -44.80 8.98
C GLU A 474 -27.54 -45.46 9.56
N ILE A 475 -27.65 -46.59 10.31
CA ILE A 475 -26.56 -47.38 10.81
C ILE A 475 -25.63 -47.87 9.66
N ALA A 476 -26.24 -48.40 8.59
CA ALA A 476 -25.50 -48.84 7.40
C ALA A 476 -24.75 -47.69 6.74
N ASP A 477 -25.36 -46.51 6.64
CA ASP A 477 -24.76 -45.30 6.11
C ASP A 477 -23.60 -44.80 6.99
N TYR A 478 -23.78 -44.74 8.30
CA TYR A 478 -22.70 -44.36 9.24
C TYR A 478 -21.51 -45.30 9.19
N LYS A 479 -21.75 -46.60 9.10
CA LYS A 479 -20.67 -47.61 8.91
C LYS A 479 -19.93 -47.41 7.59
N ASP A 480 -20.65 -47.08 6.52
CA ASP A 480 -20.04 -46.81 5.24
C ASP A 480 -19.19 -45.53 5.25
N ILE A 481 -19.66 -44.45 5.92
CA ILE A 481 -18.88 -43.21 6.12
C ILE A 481 -17.59 -43.50 6.89
N LEU A 482 -17.66 -44.27 7.98
CA LEU A 482 -16.49 -44.60 8.80
C LEU A 482 -15.47 -45.47 8.05
N ALA A 483 -15.95 -46.34 7.14
CA ALA A 483 -15.09 -47.24 6.36
C ALA A 483 -14.41 -46.55 5.17
N LYS A 484 -14.93 -45.41 4.69
CA LYS A 484 -14.50 -44.78 3.43
C LYS A 484 -13.97 -43.33 3.65
N PRO A 485 -12.67 -43.14 3.72
CA PRO A 485 -12.09 -41.78 3.83
C PRO A 485 -12.51 -40.82 2.72
N GLU A 486 -12.82 -41.32 1.52
CA GLU A 486 -13.32 -40.47 0.42
C GLU A 486 -14.68 -39.84 0.75
N ARG A 487 -15.59 -40.59 1.40
CA ARG A 487 -16.88 -40.07 1.84
C ARG A 487 -16.73 -39.01 2.90
N GLN A 488 -15.79 -39.21 3.84
CA GLN A 488 -15.50 -38.23 4.90
C GLN A 488 -15.05 -36.90 4.28
N ARG A 489 -14.13 -36.91 3.31
CA ARG A 489 -13.69 -35.73 2.57
C ARG A 489 -14.81 -35.06 1.78
N THR A 490 -15.67 -35.87 1.14
CA THR A 490 -16.83 -35.34 0.41
C THR A 490 -17.80 -34.60 1.35
N ILE A 491 -18.08 -35.17 2.53
CA ILE A 491 -18.93 -34.50 3.53
C ILE A 491 -18.36 -33.18 3.98
N VAL A 492 -17.06 -33.11 4.29
CA VAL A 492 -16.38 -31.85 4.64
C VAL A 492 -16.50 -30.83 3.51
N SER A 493 -16.27 -31.25 2.26
CA SER A 493 -16.35 -30.37 1.10
C SER A 493 -17.75 -29.82 0.87
N ASP A 494 -18.78 -30.68 1.01
CA ASP A 494 -20.18 -30.28 0.79
C ASP A 494 -20.67 -29.34 1.91
N GLU A 495 -20.31 -29.61 3.16
CA GLU A 495 -20.60 -28.73 4.30
C GLU A 495 -19.90 -27.38 4.19
N LEU A 496 -18.65 -27.36 3.74
CA LEU A 496 -17.93 -26.11 3.49
C LEU A 496 -18.55 -25.31 2.34
N ARG A 497 -19.04 -25.99 1.30
CA ARG A 497 -19.74 -25.36 0.17
C ARG A 497 -21.04 -24.70 0.65
N GLU A 498 -21.85 -25.40 1.47
CA GLU A 498 -23.07 -24.84 2.05
C GLU A 498 -22.81 -23.55 2.84
N ILE A 499 -21.71 -23.53 3.63
CA ILE A 499 -21.29 -22.35 4.40
C ILE A 499 -20.86 -21.21 3.45
N THR A 500 -20.09 -21.54 2.42
CA THR A 500 -19.59 -20.58 1.45
C THR A 500 -20.71 -19.96 0.61
N ASP A 501 -21.68 -20.76 0.19
CA ASP A 501 -22.84 -20.28 -0.57
C ASP A 501 -23.72 -19.34 0.26
N LYS A 502 -23.79 -19.60 1.57
CA LYS A 502 -24.63 -18.81 2.49
C LYS A 502 -23.95 -17.52 2.99
N PHE A 503 -22.66 -17.54 3.25
CA PHE A 503 -21.94 -16.47 3.92
C PHE A 503 -20.82 -15.83 3.11
N GLY A 504 -20.42 -16.44 1.98
CA GLY A 504 -19.38 -15.91 1.11
C GLY A 504 -19.82 -14.63 0.42
N ASP A 505 -18.95 -13.63 0.42
CA ASP A 505 -19.10 -12.36 -0.26
C ASP A 505 -17.94 -12.11 -1.23
N ASP A 506 -18.00 -11.02 -1.97
CA ASP A 506 -16.96 -10.65 -2.90
C ASP A 506 -15.75 -10.05 -2.14
N ARG A 507 -14.57 -10.13 -2.76
CA ARG A 507 -13.34 -9.54 -2.26
C ARG A 507 -13.50 -8.04 -2.09
N ARG A 508 -13.07 -7.51 -0.95
CA ARG A 508 -13.06 -6.07 -0.65
C ARG A 508 -11.75 -5.40 -1.02
N THR A 509 -10.62 -6.06 -0.77
CA THR A 509 -9.30 -5.52 -1.03
C THR A 509 -8.88 -5.77 -2.47
N GLU A 510 -8.55 -4.72 -3.22
CA GLU A 510 -8.04 -4.81 -4.59
C GLU A 510 -6.55 -5.15 -4.59
N ILE A 511 -6.12 -6.05 -5.48
CA ILE A 511 -4.69 -6.41 -5.64
C ILE A 511 -4.19 -5.79 -6.95
N MET A 512 -3.24 -4.86 -6.84
CA MET A 512 -2.62 -4.17 -7.97
C MET A 512 -1.44 -4.99 -8.50
N PHE A 513 -1.68 -5.80 -9.53
CA PHE A 513 -0.65 -6.59 -10.19
C PHE A 513 0.32 -5.69 -10.99
N GLY A 514 1.62 -5.98 -10.95
CA GLY A 514 2.64 -5.26 -11.72
C GLY A 514 3.13 -3.95 -11.09
N PHE A 515 2.78 -3.67 -9.85
CA PHE A 515 3.29 -2.53 -9.10
C PHE A 515 4.36 -3.00 -8.11
N ASP A 516 5.60 -2.48 -8.25
CA ASP A 516 6.72 -2.88 -7.37
C ASP A 516 6.77 -2.12 -6.02
N GLY A 517 5.78 -1.25 -5.79
CA GLY A 517 5.63 -0.55 -4.50
C GLY A 517 6.56 0.65 -4.27
N ASP A 518 7.57 0.83 -5.10
CA ASP A 518 8.52 1.94 -4.96
C ASP A 518 8.02 3.19 -5.70
N MET A 519 7.85 4.27 -4.96
CA MET A 519 7.63 5.61 -5.53
C MET A 519 8.97 6.25 -5.82
N SER A 520 9.17 6.70 -7.05
CA SER A 520 10.37 7.47 -7.42
C SER A 520 10.36 8.85 -6.76
N VAL A 521 11.54 9.45 -6.59
CA VAL A 521 11.64 10.84 -6.12
C VAL A 521 10.90 11.80 -7.06
N GLU A 522 10.86 11.48 -8.34
CA GLU A 522 10.16 12.24 -9.38
C GLU A 522 8.65 12.34 -9.14
N ASP A 523 8.02 11.25 -8.68
CA ASP A 523 6.57 11.23 -8.39
C ASP A 523 6.14 12.20 -7.28
N LEU A 524 7.11 12.70 -6.50
CA LEU A 524 6.90 13.62 -5.40
C LEU A 524 7.09 15.09 -5.78
N ILE A 525 7.58 15.37 -6.99
CA ILE A 525 7.93 16.69 -7.48
C ILE A 525 6.95 17.09 -8.59
N PRO A 526 6.33 18.29 -8.54
CA PRO A 526 5.49 18.74 -9.64
C PRO A 526 6.30 18.95 -10.92
N GLU A 527 5.75 18.58 -12.05
CA GLU A 527 6.30 18.94 -13.35
C GLU A 527 5.97 20.39 -13.64
N GLU A 528 6.96 21.27 -13.52
CA GLU A 528 6.85 22.69 -13.71
C GLU A 528 7.89 23.18 -14.71
N GLU A 529 7.53 24.22 -15.46
CA GLU A 529 8.43 24.88 -16.38
C GLU A 529 9.45 25.73 -15.61
N MET A 530 10.73 25.49 -15.86
CA MET A 530 11.87 26.11 -15.18
C MET A 530 12.80 26.80 -16.16
N VAL A 531 13.37 27.91 -15.75
CA VAL A 531 14.46 28.59 -16.44
C VAL A 531 15.77 28.19 -15.77
N VAL A 532 16.67 27.57 -16.51
CA VAL A 532 18.02 27.25 -16.05
C VAL A 532 18.98 28.32 -16.51
N THR A 533 19.78 28.82 -15.57
CA THR A 533 20.83 29.81 -15.82
C THR A 533 22.16 29.25 -15.36
N ILE A 534 23.16 29.22 -16.25
CA ILE A 534 24.53 28.77 -15.96
C ILE A 534 25.47 29.89 -16.35
N THR A 535 26.37 30.25 -15.43
CA THR A 535 27.40 31.28 -15.67
C THR A 535 28.73 30.65 -16.07
N ARG A 536 29.55 31.40 -16.77
CA ARG A 536 30.90 30.98 -17.13
C ARG A 536 31.76 30.65 -15.91
N GLY A 537 31.51 31.29 -14.76
CA GLY A 537 32.14 31.01 -13.49
C GLY A 537 31.62 29.71 -12.83
N GLY A 538 30.78 28.91 -13.50
CA GLY A 538 30.29 27.60 -13.03
C GLY A 538 29.15 27.69 -12.01
N TYR A 539 28.45 28.82 -11.91
CA TYR A 539 27.27 28.92 -11.06
C TYR A 539 26.00 28.52 -11.82
N VAL A 540 25.19 27.66 -11.21
CA VAL A 540 23.98 27.12 -11.79
C VAL A 540 22.79 27.36 -10.86
N LYS A 541 21.63 27.69 -11.43
CA LYS A 541 20.35 27.78 -10.71
C LYS A 541 19.20 27.43 -11.63
N ARG A 542 18.08 27.03 -11.03
CA ARG A 542 16.78 26.99 -11.68
C ARG A 542 15.87 28.05 -11.06
N THR A 543 15.03 28.65 -11.88
CA THR A 543 14.06 29.67 -11.47
C THR A 543 12.74 29.34 -12.14
N ARG A 544 11.60 29.46 -11.44
CA ARG A 544 10.29 29.26 -12.04
C ARG A 544 10.08 30.21 -13.21
N SER A 545 9.53 29.74 -14.33
CA SER A 545 9.27 30.54 -15.52
C SER A 545 8.37 31.74 -15.21
N ASP A 546 7.44 31.62 -14.25
CA ASP A 546 6.54 32.70 -13.79
C ASP A 546 7.28 33.95 -13.29
N ASN A 547 8.49 33.80 -12.76
CA ASN A 547 9.33 34.91 -12.32
C ASN A 547 9.88 35.76 -13.49
N TYR A 548 9.72 35.28 -14.74
CA TYR A 548 10.12 35.97 -15.97
C TYR A 548 8.93 36.51 -16.74
N ARG A 549 7.67 36.22 -16.34
CA ARG A 549 6.46 36.72 -16.99
C ARG A 549 6.26 38.21 -16.77
N SER A 550 6.01 38.88 -17.89
CA SER A 550 5.49 40.24 -18.15
C SER A 550 6.30 41.41 -17.65
N GLN A 551 6.96 42.07 -18.63
CA GLN A 551 7.02 43.56 -18.66
C GLN A 551 6.38 44.07 -19.94
N HIS A 552 5.43 45.05 -19.83
CA HIS A 552 4.85 45.74 -20.95
C HIS A 552 5.93 46.47 -21.79
N ARG A 553 5.66 46.66 -23.09
CA ARG A 553 6.51 47.42 -24.02
C ARG A 553 6.94 48.76 -23.38
N GLY A 554 8.27 48.96 -23.28
CA GLY A 554 8.86 50.22 -22.73
C GLY A 554 9.57 50.08 -21.38
N GLY A 555 9.65 48.88 -20.79
CA GLY A 555 10.41 48.60 -19.55
C GLY A 555 11.92 48.65 -19.82
N LYS A 556 12.69 49.21 -18.88
CA LYS A 556 14.17 49.05 -18.87
C LYS A 556 14.44 47.56 -18.62
N GLY A 557 15.19 46.89 -19.49
CA GLY A 557 15.54 45.48 -19.40
C GLY A 557 15.96 45.07 -17.96
N VAL A 558 15.56 43.87 -17.53
CA VAL A 558 15.75 43.38 -16.17
C VAL A 558 16.99 42.48 -16.11
N ARG A 559 17.85 42.68 -15.13
CA ARG A 559 19.06 41.83 -14.95
C ARG A 559 18.66 40.41 -14.56
N GLY A 560 19.17 39.38 -15.27
CA GLY A 560 18.87 37.98 -15.02
C GLY A 560 19.64 37.33 -13.85
N ALA A 561 20.66 37.99 -13.29
CA ALA A 561 21.42 37.58 -12.10
C ALA A 561 22.29 38.73 -11.57
N GLN A 562 22.56 38.79 -10.26
CA GLN A 562 23.66 39.56 -9.69
C GLN A 562 24.95 38.78 -9.90
N LEU A 563 25.63 39.07 -10.97
CA LEU A 563 26.91 38.48 -11.31
C LEU A 563 28.10 39.22 -10.61
N ARG A 564 29.24 38.54 -10.35
CA ARG A 564 30.48 39.24 -10.05
C ARG A 564 30.89 40.07 -11.28
N ALA A 565 31.73 41.06 -11.07
CA ALA A 565 32.15 41.96 -12.16
C ALA A 565 32.73 41.25 -13.40
N ASP A 566 33.22 40.01 -13.21
CA ASP A 566 33.89 39.19 -14.23
C ASP A 566 33.12 37.94 -14.67
N ASP A 567 31.88 37.73 -14.22
CA ASP A 567 31.09 36.53 -14.53
C ASP A 567 29.97 36.88 -15.53
N VAL A 568 29.69 35.99 -16.47
CA VAL A 568 28.70 36.17 -17.54
C VAL A 568 27.83 34.94 -17.63
N VAL A 569 26.53 35.15 -17.91
CA VAL A 569 25.63 34.03 -18.21
C VAL A 569 26.04 33.39 -19.53
N ASP A 570 26.39 32.10 -19.48
CA ASP A 570 26.89 31.33 -20.64
C ASP A 570 25.75 30.48 -21.25
N HIS A 571 24.91 29.87 -20.39
CA HIS A 571 23.75 29.11 -20.83
C HIS A 571 22.48 29.60 -20.13
N PHE A 572 21.43 29.79 -20.93
CA PHE A 572 20.12 30.22 -20.49
C PHE A 572 19.07 29.51 -21.37
N PHE A 573 18.24 28.66 -20.78
CA PHE A 573 17.24 27.90 -21.49
C PHE A 573 16.06 27.53 -20.59
N VAL A 574 14.92 27.21 -21.23
CA VAL A 574 13.71 26.74 -20.56
C VAL A 574 13.67 25.22 -20.62
N THR A 575 13.32 24.60 -19.52
CA THR A 575 13.21 23.14 -19.36
C THR A 575 12.08 22.82 -18.38
N THR A 576 11.79 21.54 -18.13
CA THR A 576 10.89 21.13 -17.08
C THR A 576 11.65 20.51 -15.89
N THR A 577 11.04 20.50 -14.73
CA THR A 577 11.65 19.91 -13.51
C THR A 577 12.12 18.47 -13.71
N HIS A 578 11.46 17.68 -14.57
CA HIS A 578 11.75 16.25 -14.77
C HIS A 578 12.74 15.94 -15.89
N HIS A 579 13.18 16.95 -16.69
CA HIS A 579 14.13 16.74 -17.74
C HIS A 579 15.53 16.43 -17.20
N TRP A 580 16.29 15.66 -17.96
CA TRP A 580 17.71 15.46 -17.76
C TRP A 580 18.52 16.59 -18.37
N LEU A 581 19.47 17.09 -17.61
CA LEU A 581 20.49 18.03 -18.11
C LEU A 581 21.81 17.27 -18.25
N LEU A 582 22.31 17.20 -19.48
CA LEU A 582 23.61 16.63 -19.80
C LEU A 582 24.64 17.75 -19.84
N PHE A 583 25.52 17.79 -18.87
CA PHE A 583 26.63 18.75 -18.76
C PHE A 583 27.86 18.16 -19.43
N LEU A 584 28.23 18.71 -20.58
CA LEU A 584 29.41 18.30 -21.30
C LEU A 584 30.55 19.25 -20.99
N THR A 585 31.75 18.72 -20.70
CA THR A 585 32.92 19.50 -20.33
C THR A 585 33.89 19.64 -21.48
N ASP A 586 34.74 20.68 -21.40
CA ASP A 586 35.85 20.94 -22.33
C ASP A 586 36.85 19.77 -22.42
N LYS A 587 36.90 18.91 -21.37
CA LYS A 587 37.74 17.69 -21.33
C LYS A 587 37.06 16.45 -21.92
N GLY A 588 35.91 16.62 -22.60
CA GLY A 588 35.16 15.53 -23.27
C GLY A 588 34.48 14.53 -22.35
N ARG A 589 34.12 14.95 -21.14
CA ARG A 589 33.29 14.19 -20.23
C ARG A 589 31.87 14.69 -20.25
N VAL A 590 30.94 13.83 -19.84
CA VAL A 590 29.53 14.18 -19.63
C VAL A 590 29.09 13.78 -18.23
N TYR A 591 28.40 14.68 -17.58
CA TYR A 591 27.71 14.49 -16.31
C TYR A 591 26.22 14.68 -16.52
N ARG A 592 25.39 14.08 -15.68
CA ARG A 592 23.96 14.27 -15.76
C ARG A 592 23.37 14.64 -14.43
N ALA A 593 22.34 15.45 -14.45
CA ALA A 593 21.49 15.74 -13.30
C ALA A 593 20.06 15.98 -13.79
N LYS A 594 19.08 15.70 -12.93
CA LYS A 594 17.70 16.15 -13.18
C LYS A 594 17.56 17.62 -12.89
N THR A 595 16.72 18.32 -13.63
CA THR A 595 16.51 19.77 -13.41
C THR A 595 16.06 20.05 -11.97
N TYR A 596 15.26 19.15 -11.33
CA TYR A 596 14.84 19.32 -9.94
C TYR A 596 15.97 19.23 -8.92
N GLU A 597 17.13 18.65 -9.27
CA GLU A 597 18.30 18.57 -8.39
C GLU A 597 19.06 19.90 -8.33
N LEU A 598 18.86 20.81 -9.29
CA LEU A 598 19.43 22.14 -9.25
C LEU A 598 18.75 22.97 -8.15
N GLN A 599 19.55 23.83 -7.51
CA GLN A 599 19.04 24.76 -6.49
C GLN A 599 18.02 25.70 -7.10
N GLU A 600 16.80 25.69 -6.55
CA GLU A 600 15.80 26.71 -6.87
C GLU A 600 16.20 28.03 -6.22
N ALA A 601 16.22 29.08 -7.00
CA ALA A 601 16.64 30.39 -6.55
C ALA A 601 15.88 31.49 -7.29
N GLY A 602 15.70 32.62 -6.62
CA GLY A 602 15.11 33.80 -7.23
C GLY A 602 15.96 34.31 -8.40
N ARG A 603 15.31 35.14 -9.26
CA ARG A 603 15.95 35.65 -10.48
C ARG A 603 17.28 36.38 -10.21
N ASP A 604 17.36 37.17 -9.13
CA ASP A 604 18.55 37.95 -8.77
C ASP A 604 19.59 37.17 -7.95
N ALA A 605 19.29 35.93 -7.55
CA ALA A 605 20.21 35.11 -6.77
C ALA A 605 21.34 34.54 -7.65
N LYS A 606 22.50 34.33 -7.02
CA LYS A 606 23.69 33.81 -7.71
C LYS A 606 23.57 32.32 -8.09
N GLY A 607 22.82 31.52 -7.34
CA GLY A 607 22.78 30.05 -7.47
C GLY A 607 23.95 29.36 -6.76
N GLN A 608 24.09 28.07 -6.98
CA GLN A 608 25.16 27.22 -6.43
C GLN A 608 26.23 26.94 -7.50
N HIS A 609 27.47 26.67 -7.04
CA HIS A 609 28.53 26.24 -7.95
C HIS A 609 28.27 24.80 -8.42
N VAL A 610 28.41 24.53 -9.71
CA VAL A 610 28.16 23.23 -10.32
C VAL A 610 28.98 22.09 -9.71
N ALA A 611 30.16 22.36 -9.19
CA ALA A 611 30.99 21.38 -8.49
C ALA A 611 30.35 20.87 -7.17
N ASN A 612 29.33 21.55 -6.64
CA ASN A 612 28.56 21.06 -5.50
C ASN A 612 27.48 20.06 -5.93
N LEU A 613 27.12 20.05 -7.20
CA LEU A 613 26.12 19.16 -7.78
C LEU A 613 26.77 17.97 -8.51
N LEU A 614 27.84 18.25 -9.28
CA LEU A 614 28.53 17.28 -10.13
C LEU A 614 29.94 17.03 -9.60
N ALA A 615 30.34 15.77 -9.55
CA ALA A 615 31.70 15.37 -9.14
C ALA A 615 32.69 15.60 -10.29
N MET A 616 32.83 16.88 -10.72
CA MET A 616 33.74 17.28 -11.78
C MET A 616 35.21 17.11 -11.36
N GLN A 617 36.09 16.85 -12.34
CA GLN A 617 37.50 16.80 -12.10
C GLN A 617 38.09 18.22 -11.95
N PRO A 618 39.25 18.37 -11.31
CA PRO A 618 39.97 19.65 -11.30
C PRO A 618 40.19 20.15 -12.74
N ASP A 619 40.06 21.47 -12.96
CA ASP A 619 40.27 22.14 -14.24
C ASP A 619 39.32 21.74 -15.39
N GLU A 620 38.17 21.14 -15.07
CA GLU A 620 37.06 20.98 -16.01
C GLU A 620 36.15 22.21 -15.99
N SER A 621 35.71 22.65 -17.19
CA SER A 621 34.72 23.69 -17.36
C SER A 621 33.54 23.14 -18.21
N ILE A 622 32.33 23.67 -17.99
CA ILE A 622 31.17 23.33 -18.81
C ILE A 622 31.33 23.95 -20.19
N SER A 623 31.36 23.12 -21.24
CA SER A 623 31.41 23.57 -22.62
C SER A 623 29.99 23.72 -23.19
N GLN A 624 29.09 22.75 -22.90
CA GLN A 624 27.72 22.78 -23.37
C GLN A 624 26.80 22.03 -22.41
N VAL A 625 25.52 22.44 -22.37
CA VAL A 625 24.47 21.73 -21.66
C VAL A 625 23.33 21.40 -22.62
N LEU A 626 22.91 20.14 -22.59
CA LEU A 626 21.78 19.67 -23.37
C LEU A 626 20.62 19.32 -22.44
N ASP A 627 19.44 19.79 -22.79
CA ASP A 627 18.18 19.46 -22.16
C ASP A 627 17.53 18.30 -22.93
N ILE A 628 17.28 17.19 -22.24
CA ILE A 628 16.60 16.03 -22.81
C ILE A 628 15.48 15.55 -21.89
N ARG A 629 14.32 15.28 -22.46
CA ARG A 629 13.22 14.66 -21.70
C ARG A 629 13.57 13.23 -21.30
N ASP A 630 14.08 12.47 -22.25
CA ASP A 630 14.52 11.09 -22.14
C ASP A 630 15.65 10.81 -23.16
N TYR A 631 16.18 9.58 -23.13
CA TYR A 631 17.25 9.17 -24.05
C TYR A 631 16.72 8.69 -25.41
N GLU A 632 15.44 8.88 -25.72
CA GLU A 632 14.79 8.56 -26.99
C GLU A 632 14.44 9.81 -27.79
N VAL A 633 14.71 11.02 -27.25
CA VAL A 633 14.41 12.32 -27.87
C VAL A 633 15.16 12.52 -29.21
N ALA A 634 16.29 11.85 -29.42
CA ALA A 634 17.05 11.80 -30.65
C ALA A 634 17.81 10.47 -30.76
N GLN A 635 18.13 10.04 -31.98
CA GLN A 635 18.86 8.78 -32.16
C GLN A 635 20.31 8.86 -31.68
N TYR A 636 20.96 10.00 -31.88
CA TYR A 636 22.39 10.18 -31.68
C TYR A 636 22.75 11.50 -30.99
N LEU A 637 23.86 11.44 -30.23
CA LEU A 637 24.60 12.60 -29.79
C LEU A 637 25.84 12.77 -30.69
N VAL A 638 25.96 13.93 -31.33
CA VAL A 638 27.12 14.30 -32.12
C VAL A 638 27.97 15.31 -31.34
N LEU A 639 29.26 15.01 -31.20
CA LEU A 639 30.27 15.83 -30.54
C LEU A 639 31.29 16.36 -31.56
N ALA A 640 31.61 17.64 -31.51
CA ALA A 640 32.59 18.28 -32.37
C ALA A 640 33.68 18.97 -31.55
N THR A 641 34.94 18.78 -31.96
CA THR A 641 36.13 19.33 -31.26
C THR A 641 36.70 20.53 -31.98
N ARG A 642 37.51 21.31 -31.28
CA ARG A 642 38.22 22.48 -31.82
C ARG A 642 39.11 22.14 -33.00
N ASP A 643 39.75 20.98 -33.01
CA ASP A 643 40.58 20.50 -34.10
C ASP A 643 39.78 19.93 -35.30
N GLY A 644 38.45 20.03 -35.26
CA GLY A 644 37.56 19.62 -36.32
C GLY A 644 37.27 18.12 -36.39
N LEU A 645 37.50 17.38 -35.28
CA LEU A 645 37.03 16.02 -35.19
C LEU A 645 35.55 16.03 -34.88
N ILE A 646 34.81 15.04 -35.41
CA ILE A 646 33.41 14.85 -35.14
C ILE A 646 33.12 13.40 -34.81
N LYS A 647 32.20 13.18 -33.92
CA LYS A 647 31.85 11.85 -33.42
C LYS A 647 30.34 11.73 -33.27
N LYS A 648 29.76 10.64 -33.78
CA LYS A 648 28.36 10.27 -33.56
C LYS A 648 28.29 9.02 -32.68
N THR A 649 27.50 9.08 -31.61
CA THR A 649 27.28 7.98 -30.69
C THR A 649 25.78 7.88 -30.40
N ALA A 650 25.25 6.65 -30.23
CA ALA A 650 23.85 6.46 -29.84
C ALA A 650 23.58 7.18 -28.51
N LEU A 651 22.48 7.95 -28.41
CA LEU A 651 22.17 8.75 -27.23
C LEU A 651 21.97 7.84 -26.00
N THR A 652 21.43 6.65 -26.20
CA THR A 652 21.22 5.65 -25.12
C THR A 652 22.51 5.16 -24.46
N GLU A 653 23.68 5.28 -25.13
CA GLU A 653 24.97 4.93 -24.50
C GLU A 653 25.36 5.90 -23.35
N TYR A 654 24.70 7.06 -23.27
CA TYR A 654 24.95 8.05 -22.21
C TYR A 654 23.99 7.89 -21.02
N ASP A 655 23.03 6.96 -21.06
CA ASP A 655 22.22 6.60 -19.92
C ASP A 655 23.08 5.82 -18.89
N THR A 656 23.39 6.44 -17.78
CA THR A 656 24.28 5.88 -16.78
C THR A 656 23.91 6.35 -15.36
N ASN A 657 23.98 5.46 -14.39
CA ASN A 657 23.81 5.78 -12.97
C ASN A 657 25.11 6.27 -12.28
N ARG A 658 26.20 6.49 -13.03
CA ARG A 658 27.48 6.91 -12.46
C ARG A 658 27.49 8.42 -12.18
N THR A 659 27.61 8.80 -10.91
CA THR A 659 27.64 10.20 -10.45
C THR A 659 28.97 10.91 -10.78
N GLY A 660 30.07 10.17 -10.95
CA GLY A 660 31.41 10.71 -11.30
C GLY A 660 31.58 11.04 -12.77
N GLY A 661 30.51 11.12 -13.56
CA GLY A 661 30.56 11.37 -15.00
C GLY A 661 31.21 10.23 -15.81
N ILE A 662 31.02 10.27 -17.10
CA ILE A 662 31.59 9.29 -18.04
C ILE A 662 32.32 9.99 -19.18
N ILE A 663 33.27 9.31 -19.79
CA ILE A 663 33.94 9.81 -21.01
C ILE A 663 32.92 9.87 -22.13
N ALA A 664 32.69 11.06 -22.69
CA ALA A 664 31.85 11.29 -23.84
C ALA A 664 32.62 11.21 -25.16
N ILE A 665 33.85 11.69 -25.17
CA ILE A 665 34.81 11.62 -26.28
C ILE A 665 36.22 11.58 -25.70
N ASN A 666 37.13 10.80 -26.30
CA ASN A 666 38.55 10.89 -26.01
C ASN A 666 39.18 12.01 -26.87
N LEU A 667 39.50 13.12 -26.25
CA LEU A 667 40.16 14.23 -26.87
C LEU A 667 41.64 13.90 -27.12
N ARG A 668 42.25 14.52 -28.14
CA ARG A 668 43.69 14.53 -28.35
C ARG A 668 44.35 15.55 -27.45
N ASP A 669 45.67 15.49 -27.37
CA ASP A 669 46.44 16.48 -26.60
C ASP A 669 46.11 17.89 -27.15
N ASP A 670 45.83 18.83 -26.25
CA ASP A 670 45.46 20.23 -26.54
C ASP A 670 44.17 20.47 -27.33
N ASP A 671 43.34 19.43 -27.60
CA ASP A 671 41.99 19.58 -28.21
C ASP A 671 40.91 19.79 -27.17
N GLU A 672 39.85 20.47 -27.52
CA GLU A 672 38.71 20.80 -26.65
C GLU A 672 37.37 20.48 -27.34
N LEU A 673 36.36 20.14 -26.53
CA LEU A 673 34.99 19.99 -27.00
C LEU A 673 34.39 21.38 -27.25
N VAL A 674 33.87 21.60 -28.47
CA VAL A 674 33.30 22.90 -28.91
C VAL A 674 31.75 22.81 -28.96
N SER A 675 31.23 21.73 -29.52
CA SER A 675 29.76 21.59 -29.71
C SER A 675 29.30 20.18 -29.46
N ALA A 676 28.07 20.08 -28.92
CA ALA A 676 27.33 18.84 -28.75
C ALA A 676 25.90 19.01 -29.29
N LEU A 677 25.44 18.10 -30.13
CA LEU A 677 24.20 18.19 -30.86
C LEU A 677 23.38 16.91 -30.74
N LEU A 678 22.08 17.04 -30.51
CA LEU A 678 21.13 15.95 -30.69
C LEU A 678 20.80 15.85 -32.17
N VAL A 679 20.93 14.65 -32.75
CA VAL A 679 20.92 14.46 -34.21
C VAL A 679 20.23 13.14 -34.55
N ASP A 680 19.41 13.19 -35.59
CA ASP A 680 18.89 12.03 -36.28
C ASP A 680 19.71 11.73 -37.56
N GLU A 681 19.56 10.51 -38.11
CA GLU A 681 20.34 10.08 -39.27
C GLU A 681 20.14 10.93 -40.54
N SER A 682 18.95 11.53 -40.66
CA SER A 682 18.58 12.39 -41.81
C SER A 682 19.04 13.82 -41.69
N ASP A 683 19.58 14.24 -40.54
CA ASP A 683 19.93 15.62 -40.30
C ASP A 683 21.22 16.04 -40.99
N ASP A 684 21.22 17.27 -41.47
CA ASP A 684 22.40 17.90 -42.00
C ASP A 684 23.16 18.68 -40.93
N LEU A 685 24.46 18.46 -40.86
CA LEU A 685 25.35 19.15 -39.95
C LEU A 685 26.13 20.27 -40.69
N LEU A 686 26.12 21.45 -40.11
CA LEU A 686 26.89 22.61 -40.60
C LEU A 686 28.02 22.92 -39.61
N LEU A 687 29.26 22.71 -40.02
CA LEU A 687 30.48 23.10 -39.30
C LEU A 687 30.95 24.47 -39.77
N VAL A 688 31.28 25.39 -38.88
CA VAL A 688 31.82 26.72 -39.20
C VAL A 688 33.15 26.92 -38.52
N SER A 689 34.17 27.37 -39.29
CA SER A 689 35.49 27.67 -38.75
C SER A 689 35.67 29.15 -38.38
N ARG A 690 36.62 29.43 -37.54
CA ARG A 690 36.96 30.77 -37.04
C ARG A 690 37.36 31.73 -38.16
N HIS A 691 38.09 31.24 -39.18
CA HIS A 691 38.48 32.01 -40.34
C HIS A 691 37.45 32.06 -41.47
N GLY A 692 36.15 31.72 -41.13
CA GLY A 692 35.05 31.98 -42.06
C GLY A 692 34.84 30.94 -43.13
N MET A 693 35.23 29.70 -42.93
CA MET A 693 34.86 28.56 -43.78
C MET A 693 33.71 27.78 -43.20
N SER A 694 32.94 27.08 -44.01
CA SER A 694 31.85 26.21 -43.55
C SER A 694 31.75 24.94 -44.38
N LEU A 695 31.35 23.85 -43.74
CA LEU A 695 31.13 22.55 -44.38
C LEU A 695 29.78 21.97 -43.90
N ARG A 696 28.86 21.68 -44.86
CA ARG A 696 27.60 21.02 -44.60
C ARG A 696 27.64 19.58 -45.11
N PHE A 697 27.21 18.62 -44.34
CA PHE A 697 27.07 17.23 -44.75
C PHE A 697 25.97 16.52 -43.93
N THR A 698 25.32 15.49 -44.53
CA THR A 698 24.27 14.73 -43.84
C THR A 698 24.85 13.71 -42.88
N ALA A 699 24.27 13.54 -41.71
CA ALA A 699 24.73 12.67 -40.63
C ALA A 699 24.35 11.18 -40.83
N THR A 700 24.24 10.72 -42.12
CA THR A 700 23.93 9.32 -42.42
C THR A 700 24.99 8.37 -41.83
N ASN A 701 24.64 7.10 -41.62
CA ASN A 701 25.56 6.10 -41.12
C ASN A 701 26.74 5.83 -42.07
N ASP A 702 26.59 6.08 -43.38
CA ASP A 702 27.66 6.00 -44.39
C ASP A 702 28.60 7.19 -44.28
N SER A 703 28.10 8.40 -44.07
CA SER A 703 28.89 9.61 -43.93
C SER A 703 29.56 9.73 -42.55
N LEU A 704 28.82 9.44 -41.48
CA LEU A 704 29.27 9.51 -40.09
C LEU A 704 28.73 8.29 -39.34
N ARG A 705 29.49 7.19 -39.34
CA ARG A 705 29.10 5.97 -38.65
C ARG A 705 29.01 6.18 -37.14
N PRO A 706 28.03 5.55 -36.47
CA PRO A 706 28.01 5.53 -35.01
C PRO A 706 29.27 4.88 -34.41
N MET A 707 29.74 5.44 -33.29
CA MET A 707 30.96 4.99 -32.60
C MET A 707 30.70 4.95 -31.10
N GLY A 708 31.38 4.07 -30.38
CA GLY A 708 31.27 3.98 -28.94
C GLY A 708 31.85 5.22 -28.21
N ARG A 709 31.42 5.47 -27.00
CA ARG A 709 31.73 6.68 -26.19
C ARG A 709 33.19 7.02 -26.06
N SER A 710 34.05 6.03 -25.87
CA SER A 710 35.49 6.18 -25.61
C SER A 710 36.37 6.28 -26.88
N THR A 711 35.80 6.74 -27.98
CA THR A 711 36.55 7.00 -29.23
C THR A 711 36.84 8.50 -29.44
N SER A 712 37.83 8.83 -30.23
CA SER A 712 38.23 10.23 -30.52
C SER A 712 37.46 10.84 -31.74
N GLY A 713 36.59 10.05 -32.39
CA GLY A 713 35.89 10.53 -33.57
C GLY A 713 36.69 10.44 -34.86
N VAL A 714 36.17 11.09 -35.90
CA VAL A 714 36.74 11.14 -37.24
C VAL A 714 36.81 12.59 -37.71
N LYS A 715 37.60 12.86 -38.77
CA LYS A 715 37.75 14.21 -39.30
C LYS A 715 36.42 14.73 -39.83
N GLY A 716 35.89 15.80 -39.22
CA GLY A 716 34.68 16.54 -39.67
C GLY A 716 35.01 17.56 -40.72
N MET A 717 36.01 18.42 -40.53
CA MET A 717 36.45 19.47 -41.42
C MET A 717 37.97 19.54 -41.45
N THR A 718 38.55 20.01 -42.55
CA THR A 718 39.97 20.28 -42.70
C THR A 718 40.18 21.80 -42.63
N PHE A 719 41.13 22.24 -41.83
CA PHE A 719 41.45 23.64 -41.64
C PHE A 719 42.72 24.06 -42.42
N ARG A 720 42.81 25.36 -42.70
CA ARG A 720 44.05 26.01 -43.11
C ARG A 720 44.91 26.27 -41.86
N GLU A 721 46.15 26.60 -42.03
CA GLU A 721 47.06 26.91 -40.94
C GLU A 721 46.49 28.02 -40.01
N GLY A 722 46.43 27.76 -38.71
CA GLY A 722 45.93 28.70 -37.71
C GLY A 722 44.38 28.77 -37.59
N ASP A 723 43.63 28.00 -38.38
CA ASP A 723 42.13 27.98 -38.29
C ASP A 723 41.67 26.84 -37.41
N THR A 724 40.53 27.04 -36.75
CA THR A 724 39.91 26.07 -35.80
C THR A 724 38.38 26.03 -35.99
N LEU A 725 37.74 24.97 -35.51
CA LEU A 725 36.28 24.90 -35.44
C LEU A 725 35.75 25.97 -34.48
N LEU A 726 34.78 26.74 -34.90
CA LEU A 726 34.08 27.72 -34.08
C LEU A 726 32.75 27.20 -33.56
N SER A 727 31.98 26.51 -34.41
CA SER A 727 30.70 25.95 -34.03
C SER A 727 30.25 24.81 -34.95
N ALA A 728 29.42 23.92 -34.43
CA ALA A 728 28.65 22.96 -35.20
C ALA A 728 27.16 23.14 -34.88
N SER A 729 26.29 23.00 -35.87
CA SER A 729 24.83 23.14 -35.73
C SER A 729 24.11 22.17 -36.64
N VAL A 730 22.88 21.79 -36.30
CA VAL A 730 21.96 21.12 -37.24
C VAL A 730 21.44 22.18 -38.18
N ALA A 731 21.57 21.95 -39.49
CA ALA A 731 21.15 22.88 -40.54
C ALA A 731 19.65 22.71 -40.82
N ASP A 732 18.91 23.82 -40.73
CA ASP A 732 17.51 23.93 -41.18
C ASP A 732 17.46 24.80 -42.40
N ASP A 733 16.98 24.27 -43.54
CA ASP A 733 16.91 25.02 -44.85
C ASP A 733 15.96 26.20 -44.78
N ALA A 734 14.99 26.21 -43.85
CA ALA A 734 14.08 27.35 -43.63
C ALA A 734 14.73 28.46 -42.80
N GLY A 735 15.87 28.20 -42.15
CA GLY A 735 16.57 29.12 -41.28
C GLY A 735 17.71 29.90 -41.98
N TYR A 736 18.40 30.71 -41.18
CA TYR A 736 19.57 31.49 -41.60
C TYR A 736 20.80 31.14 -40.80
N VAL A 737 21.94 31.03 -41.44
CA VAL A 737 23.26 31.02 -40.80
C VAL A 737 23.61 32.46 -40.43
N PHE A 738 23.53 32.75 -39.11
CA PHE A 738 23.90 34.05 -38.57
C PHE A 738 25.33 34.00 -38.05
N VAL A 739 26.18 34.90 -38.53
CA VAL A 739 27.59 34.99 -38.10
C VAL A 739 27.92 36.40 -37.64
N VAL A 740 28.78 36.48 -36.61
CA VAL A 740 29.27 37.74 -36.09
C VAL A 740 30.78 37.71 -35.95
N THR A 741 31.47 38.83 -36.29
CA THR A 741 32.94 38.98 -36.12
C THR A 741 33.29 39.64 -34.81
N GLU A 742 34.51 39.43 -34.33
CA GLU A 742 35.07 40.06 -33.14
C GLU A 742 34.92 41.61 -33.16
N GLY A 743 35.05 42.22 -34.33
CA GLY A 743 34.89 43.67 -34.58
C GLY A 743 33.47 44.18 -34.74
N GLY A 744 32.42 43.37 -34.38
CA GLY A 744 31.04 43.83 -34.32
C GLY A 744 30.31 43.90 -35.67
N TYR A 745 30.73 43.15 -36.66
CA TYR A 745 29.98 43.00 -37.91
C TYR A 745 29.21 41.68 -37.93
N ALA A 746 27.96 41.74 -38.35
CA ALA A 746 27.13 40.56 -38.51
C ALA A 746 26.51 40.44 -39.86
N LYS A 747 26.13 39.23 -40.22
CA LYS A 747 25.27 38.95 -41.38
C LYS A 747 24.49 37.66 -41.15
N ARG A 748 23.39 37.55 -41.87
CA ARG A 748 22.65 36.29 -42.01
C ARG A 748 22.60 35.86 -43.48
N THR A 749 22.65 34.55 -43.71
CA THR A 749 22.64 33.96 -45.05
C THR A 749 21.69 32.76 -45.01
N GLY A 750 20.78 32.61 -45.96
CA GLY A 750 19.88 31.44 -46.01
C GLY A 750 20.68 30.15 -45.93
N ALA A 751 20.25 29.21 -45.12
CA ALA A 751 20.92 27.94 -44.93
C ALA A 751 20.91 27.08 -46.21
N ASP A 752 19.95 27.29 -47.12
CA ASP A 752 19.85 26.70 -48.46
C ASP A 752 21.06 27.01 -49.36
N GLN A 753 21.77 28.14 -49.10
CA GLN A 753 22.95 28.52 -49.87
C GLN A 753 24.18 27.70 -49.53
N TYR A 754 24.14 26.85 -48.49
CA TYR A 754 25.24 25.97 -48.08
C TYR A 754 24.97 24.55 -48.58
N ARG A 755 25.58 24.22 -49.76
CA ARG A 755 25.39 22.91 -50.37
C ARG A 755 25.92 21.78 -49.52
N VAL A 756 25.26 20.65 -49.54
CA VAL A 756 25.74 19.41 -48.92
C VAL A 756 27.02 18.94 -49.64
N GLN A 757 28.04 18.52 -48.89
CA GLN A 757 29.34 18.09 -49.36
C GLN A 757 29.77 16.84 -48.63
N ASN A 758 30.87 16.23 -49.07
CA ASN A 758 31.49 15.13 -48.30
C ASN A 758 32.19 15.64 -47.06
N ARG A 759 32.09 14.93 -45.96
CA ARG A 759 32.78 15.20 -44.71
C ARG A 759 34.33 15.28 -44.92
N GLY A 760 35.02 16.09 -44.09
CA GLY A 760 36.46 16.18 -44.04
C GLY A 760 37.11 17.11 -45.10
N GLY A 761 36.28 17.84 -45.89
CA GLY A 761 36.74 18.84 -46.86
C GLY A 761 37.14 20.18 -46.22
N LEU A 762 37.68 21.10 -47.04
CA LEU A 762 37.98 22.49 -46.61
C LEU A 762 36.72 23.38 -46.57
N GLY A 763 35.59 22.90 -47.09
CA GLY A 763 34.34 23.61 -47.12
C GLY A 763 34.28 24.79 -48.09
N ILE A 764 33.32 25.68 -47.85
CA ILE A 764 33.05 26.90 -48.63
C ILE A 764 32.98 28.09 -47.68
N LYS A 765 33.23 29.28 -48.17
CA LYS A 765 33.21 30.51 -47.37
C LYS A 765 31.84 30.74 -46.75
N VAL A 766 31.77 31.04 -45.48
CA VAL A 766 30.60 31.52 -44.76
C VAL A 766 30.57 33.06 -44.69
N ALA A 767 31.78 33.67 -44.58
CA ALA A 767 31.94 35.11 -44.58
C ALA A 767 33.23 35.52 -45.29
N LYS A 768 33.26 36.72 -45.82
CA LYS A 768 34.50 37.39 -46.31
C LYS A 768 35.05 38.21 -45.14
N LEU A 769 36.10 37.71 -44.52
CA LEU A 769 36.78 38.39 -43.40
C LEU A 769 37.77 39.42 -43.92
N ALA A 770 37.94 40.49 -43.17
CA ALA A 770 38.97 41.52 -43.40
C ALA A 770 39.71 41.73 -42.08
N GLU A 771 41.01 41.91 -42.14
CA GLU A 771 41.91 41.99 -40.97
C GLU A 771 41.45 43.02 -39.93
N ALA A 772 40.88 44.18 -40.40
CA ALA A 772 40.33 45.21 -39.52
C ALA A 772 39.00 44.82 -38.80
N ARG A 773 38.39 43.68 -39.10
CA ARG A 773 37.10 43.23 -38.53
C ARG A 773 37.23 42.04 -37.59
N GLY A 774 38.47 41.47 -37.49
CA GLY A 774 38.75 40.30 -36.71
C GLY A 774 38.16 39.00 -37.29
N ASP A 775 38.36 37.92 -36.59
CA ASP A 775 37.81 36.60 -36.91
C ASP A 775 36.34 36.47 -36.51
N LEU A 776 35.72 35.36 -36.88
CA LEU A 776 34.35 35.05 -36.40
C LEU A 776 34.36 34.78 -34.92
N ALA A 777 33.50 35.45 -34.19
CA ALA A 777 33.27 35.27 -32.73
C ALA A 777 32.10 34.31 -32.43
N GLY A 778 31.21 34.07 -33.40
CA GLY A 778 30.10 33.15 -33.24
C GLY A 778 29.36 32.88 -34.57
N ALA A 779 28.74 31.68 -34.65
CA ALA A 779 27.87 31.27 -35.75
C ALA A 779 26.71 30.43 -35.21
N LEU A 780 25.48 30.75 -35.61
CA LEU A 780 24.24 30.07 -35.17
C LEU A 780 23.29 29.88 -36.34
N ILE A 781 22.40 28.89 -36.22
CA ILE A 781 21.21 28.77 -37.06
C ILE A 781 20.05 29.49 -36.36
N VAL A 782 19.38 30.39 -37.05
CA VAL A 782 18.32 31.25 -36.50
C VAL A 782 17.17 31.42 -37.53
N GLY A 783 15.96 31.65 -37.01
CA GLY A 783 14.80 32.04 -37.77
C GLY A 783 14.67 33.57 -37.92
N ASP A 784 13.75 34.04 -38.77
CA ASP A 784 13.50 35.48 -38.97
C ASP A 784 13.01 36.19 -37.69
N ASP A 785 12.25 35.50 -36.91
CA ASP A 785 11.64 36.02 -35.65
C ASP A 785 12.53 35.90 -34.44
N ASP A 786 13.72 35.31 -34.57
CA ASP A 786 14.63 35.12 -33.46
C ASP A 786 15.34 36.41 -33.01
N GLU A 787 15.81 36.40 -31.77
CA GLU A 787 16.70 37.40 -31.26
C GLU A 787 18.05 36.78 -30.90
N VAL A 788 19.10 37.55 -31.05
CA VAL A 788 20.45 37.13 -30.66
C VAL A 788 21.03 38.03 -29.59
N LEU A 789 21.81 37.41 -28.71
CA LEU A 789 22.60 38.07 -27.69
C LEU A 789 24.07 37.98 -28.05
N VAL A 790 24.76 39.10 -28.09
CA VAL A 790 26.23 39.14 -28.21
C VAL A 790 26.85 39.63 -26.93
N VAL A 791 27.89 38.95 -26.49
CA VAL A 791 28.64 39.25 -25.25
C VAL A 791 29.94 39.91 -25.63
N LEU A 792 30.22 41.08 -25.03
CA LEU A 792 31.47 41.82 -25.23
C LEU A 792 32.50 41.41 -24.16
N SER A 793 33.79 41.58 -24.47
CA SER A 793 34.89 41.33 -23.57
C SER A 793 34.79 42.14 -22.26
N SER A 794 34.09 43.29 -22.30
CA SER A 794 33.78 44.09 -21.09
C SER A 794 32.61 43.54 -20.25
N GLY A 795 32.04 42.38 -20.59
CA GLY A 795 30.87 41.79 -19.91
C GLY A 795 29.53 42.42 -20.29
N LYS A 796 29.48 43.37 -21.19
CA LYS A 796 28.24 43.96 -21.71
C LYS A 796 27.56 43.02 -22.71
N VAL A 797 26.24 42.90 -22.60
CA VAL A 797 25.40 42.10 -23.52
C VAL A 797 24.57 43.05 -24.42
N VAL A 798 24.65 42.84 -25.71
CA VAL A 798 23.83 43.54 -26.71
C VAL A 798 22.80 42.57 -27.26
N ARG A 799 21.52 42.96 -27.25
CA ARG A 799 20.38 42.20 -27.78
C ARG A 799 19.88 42.85 -29.06
N SER A 800 19.64 42.07 -30.11
CA SER A 800 19.11 42.53 -31.36
C SER A 800 18.23 41.46 -32.01
N ALA A 801 17.17 41.87 -32.72
CA ALA A 801 16.37 40.98 -33.51
C ALA A 801 17.17 40.55 -34.76
N VAL A 802 17.06 39.27 -35.13
CA VAL A 802 17.70 38.70 -36.34
C VAL A 802 17.25 39.42 -37.57
N ALA A 803 15.98 39.87 -37.65
CA ALA A 803 15.38 40.60 -38.77
C ALA A 803 16.08 41.94 -39.03
N GLU A 804 16.73 42.57 -38.05
CA GLU A 804 17.47 43.85 -38.24
C GLU A 804 18.76 43.67 -39.08
N VAL A 805 19.29 42.43 -39.16
CA VAL A 805 20.45 42.13 -39.98
C VAL A 805 20.01 41.65 -41.35
N PRO A 806 20.30 42.40 -42.44
CA PRO A 806 19.83 42.03 -43.76
C PRO A 806 20.44 40.72 -44.27
N ALA A 807 19.61 39.89 -44.93
CA ALA A 807 20.08 38.66 -45.58
C ALA A 807 21.07 39.02 -46.72
N LYS A 808 22.23 38.35 -46.72
CA LYS A 808 23.34 38.56 -47.66
C LYS A 808 23.88 37.24 -48.17
N GLY A 809 24.48 37.22 -49.35
CA GLY A 809 25.13 36.04 -49.88
C GLY A 809 26.36 35.62 -49.04
N ARG A 810 26.80 34.38 -49.19
CA ARG A 810 27.87 33.75 -48.37
C ARG A 810 29.20 34.54 -48.38
N ASP A 811 29.69 34.97 -49.55
CA ASP A 811 30.97 35.66 -49.71
C ASP A 811 30.83 37.17 -49.56
N THR A 812 30.21 37.63 -48.47
CA THR A 812 30.02 39.06 -48.16
C THR A 812 30.57 39.37 -46.77
N MET A 813 30.83 40.67 -46.49
CA MET A 813 31.48 41.13 -45.25
C MET A 813 30.49 41.41 -44.11
N GLY A 814 29.19 41.38 -44.36
CA GLY A 814 28.16 41.78 -43.38
C GLY A 814 28.02 43.29 -43.16
N VAL A 815 27.19 43.65 -42.15
CA VAL A 815 26.89 45.02 -41.74
C VAL A 815 27.36 45.27 -40.33
N VAL A 816 27.49 46.56 -39.93
CA VAL A 816 27.78 46.89 -38.52
C VAL A 816 26.59 46.46 -37.65
N PHE A 817 26.84 45.58 -36.73
CA PHE A 817 25.84 45.01 -35.79
C PHE A 817 25.90 45.69 -34.41
N ALA A 818 27.11 45.83 -33.86
CA ALA A 818 27.34 46.47 -32.58
C ALA A 818 28.50 47.47 -32.66
N ARG A 819 28.37 48.62 -32.00
CA ARG A 819 29.42 49.62 -31.86
C ARG A 819 29.85 49.69 -30.39
N PHE A 820 31.16 49.52 -30.13
CA PHE A 820 31.75 49.53 -28.81
C PHE A 820 33.14 50.21 -28.84
N ALA A 821 33.80 50.34 -27.67
CA ALA A 821 35.10 50.99 -27.56
C ALA A 821 36.20 50.21 -28.33
N ALA A 822 37.31 50.89 -28.70
CA ALA A 822 38.34 50.31 -29.55
C ALA A 822 39.07 49.11 -28.93
N ASP A 823 39.03 48.98 -27.63
CA ASP A 823 39.64 47.92 -26.81
C ASP A 823 38.64 46.78 -26.40
N ASP A 824 37.40 46.90 -26.83
CA ASP A 824 36.37 45.90 -26.61
C ASP A 824 36.17 45.01 -27.85
N ARG A 825 35.73 43.77 -27.67
CA ARG A 825 35.44 42.83 -28.78
C ARG A 825 34.30 41.89 -28.43
N ILE A 826 33.62 41.35 -29.42
CA ILE A 826 32.64 40.32 -29.25
C ILE A 826 33.34 39.00 -28.94
N ILE A 827 32.96 38.32 -27.86
CA ILE A 827 33.56 37.06 -27.40
C ILE A 827 32.58 35.86 -27.46
N ALA A 828 31.27 36.12 -27.53
CA ALA A 828 30.26 35.07 -27.63
C ALA A 828 28.98 35.52 -28.32
N LEU A 829 28.27 34.58 -28.89
CA LEU A 829 26.99 34.75 -29.59
C LEU A 829 26.03 33.66 -29.07
N ALA A 830 24.86 34.06 -28.61
CA ALA A 830 23.82 33.15 -28.14
C ALA A 830 22.46 33.49 -28.74
N ARG A 831 21.57 32.51 -28.89
CA ARG A 831 20.16 32.71 -29.27
C ARG A 831 19.38 33.10 -28.01
N ASN A 832 18.53 34.12 -28.11
CA ASN A 832 17.67 34.51 -27.00
C ASN A 832 16.43 33.62 -26.95
N THR A 833 16.32 32.78 -25.95
CA THR A 833 15.16 31.87 -25.74
C THR A 833 14.10 32.46 -24.80
N GLU A 834 14.29 33.69 -24.26
CA GLU A 834 13.31 34.35 -23.39
C GLU A 834 11.94 34.54 -24.07
N ARG A 835 11.87 34.54 -25.41
CA ARG A 835 10.65 34.69 -26.17
C ARG A 835 9.71 33.48 -26.04
N ASN A 836 10.22 32.31 -25.78
CA ASN A 836 9.45 31.08 -25.57
C ASN A 836 8.70 31.08 -24.22
N LEU A 837 8.92 32.08 -23.37
CA LEU A 837 8.22 32.30 -22.10
C LEU A 837 6.89 33.07 -22.27
N VAL A 838 6.52 33.50 -23.46
CA VAL A 838 5.22 34.14 -23.73
C VAL A 838 4.22 33.05 -24.06
N ALA A 839 3.23 32.83 -23.18
CA ALA A 839 2.13 31.91 -23.44
C ALA A 839 1.43 32.24 -24.78
N PRO A 840 0.95 31.22 -25.52
CA PRO A 840 0.08 31.46 -26.64
C PRO A 840 -1.14 32.27 -26.15
N SER A 841 -1.43 33.38 -26.81
CA SER A 841 -2.61 34.20 -26.56
C SER A 841 -3.87 33.34 -26.71
N ASP A 842 -4.87 33.55 -25.87
CA ASP A 842 -6.20 32.90 -25.86
C ASP A 842 -7.01 33.08 -27.16
N GLU A 843 -6.40 33.45 -28.27
CA GLU A 843 -7.05 33.63 -29.60
C GLU A 843 -7.15 32.36 -30.46
N ALA A 844 -6.58 31.21 -30.03
CA ALA A 844 -6.59 29.98 -30.84
C ALA A 844 -7.66 28.93 -30.42
N VAL A 845 -8.60 29.23 -29.56
CA VAL A 845 -9.66 28.30 -29.11
C VAL A 845 -11.05 28.60 -29.69
N ILE A 846 -11.20 29.58 -30.59
CA ILE A 846 -12.52 29.96 -31.17
C ILE A 846 -12.80 29.35 -32.58
N ASP A 847 -11.92 28.58 -33.18
CA ASP A 847 -12.14 28.04 -34.53
C ASP A 847 -12.36 26.51 -34.62
N ALA A 848 -12.97 25.88 -33.63
CA ALA A 848 -13.37 24.47 -33.78
C ALA A 848 -14.73 24.13 -33.11
N VAL A 849 -15.76 24.96 -33.36
CA VAL A 849 -17.15 24.48 -33.28
C VAL A 849 -17.89 25.08 -34.47
N GLY A 850 -18.04 24.27 -35.51
CA GLY A 850 -18.83 24.57 -36.69
C GLY A 850 -20.32 24.60 -36.41
N ASP A 851 -20.94 25.56 -37.05
CA ASP A 851 -22.35 25.71 -37.39
C ASP A 851 -23.31 24.54 -37.08
N ASN A 852 -24.33 24.81 -36.31
CA ASN A 852 -25.70 24.67 -36.79
C ASN A 852 -26.74 25.20 -35.78
N ASP A 853 -27.70 25.96 -36.40
CA ASP A 853 -29.06 26.28 -35.96
C ASP A 853 -29.29 27.59 -35.18
N ALA A 854 -29.69 28.53 -36.00
CA ALA A 854 -30.36 29.78 -35.72
C ALA A 854 -31.72 29.61 -35.06
N VAL A 855 -32.08 30.39 -34.05
CA VAL A 855 -33.39 31.03 -33.77
C VAL A 855 -33.19 32.24 -32.85
N PRO A 856 -34.01 33.30 -32.90
CA PRO A 856 -33.55 34.69 -33.05
C PRO A 856 -33.54 35.56 -31.80
N ALA A 857 -32.88 36.69 -31.94
CA ALA A 857 -32.80 37.78 -30.97
C ALA A 857 -34.15 38.40 -30.55
N VAL A 858 -34.32 38.67 -29.27
CA VAL A 858 -35.22 39.72 -28.77
C VAL A 858 -34.39 40.68 -27.93
N SER A 859 -34.44 41.95 -28.32
CA SER A 859 -33.78 43.09 -27.70
C SER A 859 -34.50 43.59 -26.46
N PRO A 860 -33.84 44.44 -25.67
CA PRO A 860 -34.20 44.73 -24.28
C PRO A 860 -35.18 45.91 -24.13
N GLY A 861 -35.97 45.88 -23.06
CA GLY A 861 -36.81 47.00 -22.71
C GLY A 861 -37.48 46.84 -21.36
N ASP A 862 -37.19 47.83 -20.50
CA ASP A 862 -37.97 48.36 -19.41
C ASP A 862 -37.98 47.70 -17.99
N VAL A 863 -37.22 48.34 -17.20
CA VAL A 863 -37.45 48.94 -15.83
C VAL A 863 -38.88 48.92 -15.34
N ILE A 864 -39.13 48.55 -14.09
CA ILE A 864 -39.86 49.30 -13.05
C ILE A 864 -39.87 48.50 -11.67
N ASP A 865 -39.33 49.20 -10.66
CA ASP A 865 -39.65 49.45 -9.24
C ASP A 865 -40.07 48.32 -8.24
N ALA A 866 -39.24 48.26 -7.24
CA ALA A 866 -39.48 48.43 -5.80
C ALA A 866 -40.82 48.05 -5.18
N VAL A 867 -40.77 47.19 -4.13
CA VAL A 867 -41.46 47.45 -2.83
C VAL A 867 -40.77 46.60 -1.72
N GLU A 868 -40.18 47.26 -0.74
CA GLU A 868 -40.01 46.88 0.66
C GLU A 868 -41.26 47.26 1.46
N PRO A 869 -41.27 47.00 2.79
CA PRO A 869 -41.41 45.80 3.61
C PRO A 869 -42.68 45.82 4.47
N ALA A 870 -43.01 44.76 5.17
CA ALA A 870 -43.98 44.80 6.27
C ALA A 870 -43.53 43.98 7.48
N THR A 871 -43.22 44.72 8.48
CA THR A 871 -43.11 44.45 9.93
C THR A 871 -44.35 43.82 10.53
N GLY A 872 -44.18 43.00 11.56
CA GLY A 872 -45.25 42.56 12.45
C GLY A 872 -44.66 41.76 13.63
N ALA A 873 -44.48 42.46 14.71
CA ALA A 873 -44.14 42.03 16.04
C ALA A 873 -45.34 41.33 16.72
N ASP A 874 -45.01 40.52 17.73
CA ASP A 874 -45.63 40.51 19.09
C ASP A 874 -44.83 39.48 19.94
N GLU A 875 -44.24 39.94 20.90
CA GLU A 875 -44.13 40.00 22.36
C GLU A 875 -45.04 38.99 23.09
N ALA A 876 -44.42 38.30 24.09
CA ALA A 876 -44.74 38.27 25.52
C ALA A 876 -43.86 37.26 26.22
N THR A 877 -42.92 37.75 26.99
CA THR A 877 -42.84 37.93 28.46
C THR A 877 -42.74 36.68 29.31
N ALA A 878 -41.52 36.51 29.90
CA ALA A 878 -41.09 36.71 31.29
C ALA A 878 -41.49 35.55 32.22
N ASP A 879 -40.61 35.01 33.03
CA ASP A 879 -40.05 35.37 34.31
C ASP A 879 -39.11 34.26 34.85
N ASP A 880 -37.96 34.48 35.22
CA ASP A 880 -37.27 34.88 36.43
C ASP A 880 -37.05 33.76 37.48
N SER A 881 -35.87 33.85 38.03
CA SER A 881 -35.30 33.44 39.34
C SER A 881 -34.41 32.16 39.29
N SER A 882 -33.11 32.31 39.33
CA SER A 882 -32.17 32.77 40.37
C SER A 882 -31.59 31.62 41.22
N THR A 883 -30.26 31.80 41.38
CA THR A 883 -29.35 31.25 42.43
C THR A 883 -28.82 29.86 42.17
N GLY A 884 -27.54 29.60 42.10
CA GLY A 884 -26.39 30.15 42.77
C GLY A 884 -25.52 29.02 43.31
N GLU A 885 -24.23 29.16 43.14
CA GLU A 885 -23.14 28.57 43.89
C GLU A 885 -22.36 27.37 43.33
N GLU A 886 -21.17 27.67 42.92
CA GLU A 886 -19.94 26.87 42.89
C GLU A 886 -19.44 26.57 44.33
N PRO A 887 -18.24 25.94 44.45
CA PRO A 887 -17.72 24.62 44.14
C PRO A 887 -17.28 23.86 45.39
N ILE A 888 -16.72 22.62 45.30
CA ILE A 888 -15.59 22.15 46.15
C ILE A 888 -15.10 20.79 45.62
N ASN A 889 -13.76 20.70 45.51
CA ASN A 889 -12.84 19.59 45.36
C ASN A 889 -13.18 18.31 46.15
N GLU A 890 -12.98 17.14 45.54
CA GLU A 890 -11.92 16.13 45.83
C GLU A 890 -11.83 15.14 44.68
#